data_51ddf1cd42a08a3b901ee040e7254026
#
_entry.id   51ddf1cd42a08a3b901ee040e7254026
#
_cell.length_a   1.000
_cell.length_b   1.000
_cell.length_c   1.000
_cell.angle_alpha   90.00
_cell.angle_beta   90.00
_cell.angle_gamma   90.00
#
_symmetry.space_group_name_H-M   'P 1'
#
loop_
_entity.id
_entity.type
_entity.pdbx_description
1 polymer ?
#
loop_
_entity_poly.entity_id
_entity_poly.type
_entity_poly.pdbx_seq_one_letter_code
_entity_poly.pdbx_strand_id
1 'polypeptide(L)'
;MSKMTLLLKELDCPHCAEKIEKRVGELSGVKSSSLDFINKKLTVDFDGDKNALFTEIENVVHKLEPDVSVKELGDCAEKTLYLKLEDLDCPNCGEKIANRVGELAGVVSSNVDFISKKLTVKTDGSNPDLRIMIEDTVHQLEPDVTVKDYGAQTAEEEPVNDHKGEIVKLSVAIVFFIVSMLLDKLGSGTVCEYLSAGLAIVAYLIAGLDVVIAAVRNLVKGEAFDESLLMTIATVGAFALKDFREGAAVMLFFQVGELFQTIAVEKSRKSITKLMELKPESVTVVRNGKTYELPPEDILKDEMIAVKTGERIPLDGIVTEGESELDTSALTGEFLPVEVKAGDSVLSGSTNLRGLLKVRVTNTFHESAVSKILDMVQNSSERKAKTEKFITRFARVYTPAVVIAALALVFIPSFILGFDQFSKWLYRGLLFLVISCPCALVISVPLSFFAGIGGASKKGILIKGAKNLETMAKCKTLAVDKTGTLTKGKFTVLSVNPQGVSQDILLEAAAYAESMSTHPIGISIVQRYGKEIDGARLSDVEEIAGNGVRAKLDGKEILCGKKALLETNGIAAQSSEDSATAVYVALDGKFIGEILLGDEIKETSATAVSRLRELGVETVLLTGDKKDTAEKVAKKVGIKTFFSELLPENKVEKVEQLIKDPDRRLVAFAGDGINDAPVIARADIGIAMGGLGSDIAIEAADVVLMNDDPSSIADAVKISRKTMTIVRENIIFALGVKSLVLIFGALGLAGMWLAVFADVGVAVIAILNALRSSRIK
;
A
#
# COMPACT_ATOMS: atom_id res chain seq x y z
N MET A 1 -15.31 -18.12 -35.96
CA MET A 1 -14.03 -17.88 -35.27
C MET A 1 -14.31 -18.03 -33.81
N SER A 2 -13.72 -19.01 -33.20
CA SER A 2 -13.87 -19.23 -31.75
C SER A 2 -12.69 -18.62 -31.03
N LYS A 3 -12.97 -17.93 -29.91
CA LYS A 3 -11.96 -17.28 -29.07
C LYS A 3 -11.99 -17.94 -27.70
N MET A 4 -10.84 -18.21 -27.12
CA MET A 4 -10.71 -18.78 -25.79
C MET A 4 -9.76 -17.91 -24.99
N THR A 5 -10.13 -17.57 -23.76
CA THR A 5 -9.29 -16.83 -22.83
C THR A 5 -8.95 -17.72 -21.65
N LEU A 6 -7.66 -17.85 -21.34
CA LEU A 6 -7.14 -18.70 -20.26
C LEU A 6 -6.40 -17.86 -19.25
N LEU A 7 -6.59 -18.15 -17.96
CA LEU A 7 -5.83 -17.58 -16.86
C LEU A 7 -4.68 -18.54 -16.49
N LEU A 8 -3.45 -18.03 -16.50
CA LEU A 8 -2.24 -18.76 -16.13
C LEU A 8 -1.86 -18.38 -14.69
N LYS A 9 -2.36 -19.11 -13.68
CA LYS A 9 -2.04 -18.83 -12.27
C LYS A 9 -0.57 -19.19 -11.98
N GLU A 10 0.08 -18.37 -11.16
CA GLU A 10 1.47 -18.52 -10.72
C GLU A 10 2.54 -18.31 -11.80
N LEU A 11 2.15 -17.71 -12.96
CA LEU A 11 3.11 -17.31 -13.99
C LEU A 11 3.84 -16.01 -13.54
N ASP A 12 5.07 -16.13 -13.07
CA ASP A 12 5.85 -15.02 -12.51
C ASP A 12 7.09 -14.62 -13.32
N CYS A 13 7.29 -15.27 -14.49
CA CYS A 13 8.45 -15.08 -15.35
C CYS A 13 8.03 -14.47 -16.71
N PRO A 14 8.40 -13.22 -17.05
CA PRO A 14 8.08 -12.62 -18.34
C PRO A 14 8.62 -13.40 -19.55
N HIS A 15 9.84 -13.93 -19.43
CA HIS A 15 10.46 -14.74 -20.47
C HIS A 15 9.77 -16.09 -20.68
N CYS A 16 9.20 -16.66 -19.59
CA CYS A 16 8.39 -17.87 -19.68
C CYS A 16 7.06 -17.58 -20.34
N ALA A 17 6.46 -16.42 -20.07
CA ALA A 17 5.25 -15.94 -20.75
C ALA A 17 5.43 -15.86 -22.26
N GLU A 18 6.50 -15.23 -22.73
CA GLU A 18 6.83 -15.12 -24.16
C GLU A 18 7.02 -16.50 -24.82
N LYS A 19 7.68 -17.44 -24.12
CA LYS A 19 7.82 -18.82 -24.62
C LYS A 19 6.48 -19.56 -24.68
N ILE A 20 5.62 -19.39 -23.69
CA ILE A 20 4.29 -19.99 -23.68
C ILE A 20 3.47 -19.44 -24.85
N GLU A 21 3.42 -18.11 -25.01
CA GLU A 21 2.71 -17.45 -26.10
C GLU A 21 3.13 -17.99 -27.48
N LYS A 22 4.44 -18.03 -27.72
CA LYS A 22 5.01 -18.52 -28.95
C LYS A 22 4.67 -20.00 -29.20
N ARG A 23 4.82 -20.85 -28.18
CA ARG A 23 4.56 -22.29 -28.32
C ARG A 23 3.07 -22.61 -28.50
N VAL A 24 2.19 -21.86 -27.83
CA VAL A 24 0.75 -22.00 -28.05
C VAL A 24 0.35 -21.52 -29.45
N GLY A 25 0.97 -20.45 -29.96
CA GLY A 25 0.76 -19.99 -31.32
C GLY A 25 1.20 -20.99 -32.43
N GLU A 26 2.10 -21.94 -32.10
CA GLU A 26 2.58 -22.99 -32.99
C GLU A 26 1.67 -24.24 -33.01
N LEU A 27 0.63 -24.31 -32.15
CA LEU A 27 -0.28 -25.46 -32.08
C LEU A 27 -1.21 -25.54 -33.31
N SER A 28 -1.53 -26.77 -33.71
CA SER A 28 -2.43 -26.99 -34.83
C SER A 28 -3.85 -26.52 -34.52
N GLY A 29 -4.37 -25.63 -35.37
CA GLY A 29 -5.70 -25.03 -35.20
C GLY A 29 -5.68 -23.65 -34.51
N VAL A 30 -4.55 -23.19 -34.00
CA VAL A 30 -4.39 -21.83 -33.44
C VAL A 30 -4.06 -20.87 -34.60
N LYS A 31 -4.79 -19.75 -34.67
CA LYS A 31 -4.56 -18.66 -35.64
C LYS A 31 -3.75 -17.53 -35.04
N SER A 32 -4.04 -17.18 -33.79
CA SER A 32 -3.29 -16.18 -33.05
C SER A 32 -3.30 -16.54 -31.59
N SER A 33 -2.21 -16.22 -30.89
CA SER A 33 -2.10 -16.26 -29.44
C SER A 33 -1.52 -14.94 -28.95
N SER A 34 -2.06 -14.43 -27.89
CA SER A 34 -1.57 -13.22 -27.21
C SER A 34 -1.64 -13.40 -25.71
N LEU A 35 -0.52 -13.19 -25.03
CA LEU A 35 -0.42 -13.36 -23.58
C LEU A 35 -0.19 -12.01 -22.90
N ASP A 36 -1.20 -11.54 -22.19
CA ASP A 36 -1.07 -10.43 -21.25
C ASP A 36 -0.42 -10.93 -19.97
N PHE A 37 0.87 -10.66 -19.83
CA PHE A 37 1.65 -11.09 -18.67
C PHE A 37 1.20 -10.42 -17.35
N ILE A 38 0.75 -9.16 -17.42
CA ILE A 38 0.33 -8.40 -16.25
C ILE A 38 -0.94 -9.02 -15.65
N ASN A 39 -1.91 -9.31 -16.51
CA ASN A 39 -3.18 -9.93 -16.11
C ASN A 39 -3.13 -11.45 -16.12
N LYS A 40 -1.97 -12.05 -16.51
CA LYS A 40 -1.77 -13.49 -16.65
C LYS A 40 -2.82 -14.15 -17.55
N LYS A 41 -3.30 -13.43 -18.57
CA LYS A 41 -4.35 -13.87 -19.50
C LYS A 41 -3.75 -14.26 -20.85
N LEU A 42 -3.94 -15.51 -21.24
CA LEU A 42 -3.62 -16.01 -22.57
C LEU A 42 -4.90 -16.05 -23.41
N THR A 43 -4.95 -15.25 -24.45
CA THR A 43 -6.05 -15.21 -25.42
C THR A 43 -5.65 -15.96 -26.67
N VAL A 44 -6.47 -16.92 -27.12
CA VAL A 44 -6.20 -17.79 -28.26
C VAL A 44 -7.39 -17.75 -29.22
N ASP A 45 -7.14 -17.35 -30.47
CA ASP A 45 -8.09 -17.46 -31.54
C ASP A 45 -7.84 -18.76 -32.31
N PHE A 46 -8.86 -19.60 -32.48
CA PHE A 46 -8.68 -20.93 -33.02
C PHE A 46 -9.86 -21.41 -33.92
N ASP A 47 -9.57 -22.44 -34.71
CA ASP A 47 -10.58 -23.23 -35.43
C ASP A 47 -10.44 -24.69 -35.04
N GLY A 48 -11.51 -25.31 -34.55
CA GLY A 48 -11.53 -26.72 -34.16
C GLY A 48 -12.22 -27.02 -32.87
N ASP A 49 -11.93 -28.18 -32.28
CA ASP A 49 -12.51 -28.60 -30.98
C ASP A 49 -11.82 -27.88 -29.83
N LYS A 50 -12.61 -27.12 -29.06
CA LYS A 50 -12.18 -26.32 -27.93
C LYS A 50 -11.54 -27.16 -26.80
N ASN A 51 -12.14 -28.33 -26.50
CA ASN A 51 -11.68 -29.16 -25.40
C ASN A 51 -10.35 -29.85 -25.70
N ALA A 52 -10.18 -30.29 -26.94
CA ALA A 52 -8.93 -30.88 -27.41
C ALA A 52 -7.79 -29.85 -27.35
N LEU A 53 -8.05 -28.65 -27.86
CA LEU A 53 -7.06 -27.56 -27.84
C LEU A 53 -6.71 -27.12 -26.41
N PHE A 54 -7.69 -27.03 -25.50
CA PHE A 54 -7.44 -26.70 -24.09
C PHE A 54 -6.44 -27.66 -23.45
N THR A 55 -6.64 -29.00 -23.66
CA THR A 55 -5.74 -30.02 -23.13
C THR A 55 -4.33 -29.93 -23.73
N GLU A 56 -4.20 -29.58 -24.99
CA GLU A 56 -2.91 -29.36 -25.63
C GLU A 56 -2.19 -28.13 -25.06
N ILE A 57 -2.91 -27.03 -24.86
CA ILE A 57 -2.35 -25.82 -24.25
C ILE A 57 -1.91 -26.08 -22.80
N GLU A 58 -2.73 -26.77 -22.01
CA GLU A 58 -2.38 -27.17 -20.64
C GLU A 58 -1.08 -27.99 -20.59
N ASN A 59 -0.95 -28.97 -21.46
CA ASN A 59 0.27 -29.77 -21.59
C ASN A 59 1.51 -28.95 -21.98
N VAL A 60 1.34 -27.97 -22.90
CA VAL A 60 2.44 -27.09 -23.31
C VAL A 60 2.86 -26.18 -22.14
N VAL A 61 1.91 -25.61 -21.41
CA VAL A 61 2.18 -24.75 -20.25
C VAL A 61 2.89 -25.53 -19.15
N HIS A 62 2.37 -26.69 -18.74
CA HIS A 62 2.97 -27.53 -17.71
C HIS A 62 4.36 -28.07 -18.07
N LYS A 63 4.63 -28.26 -19.37
CA LYS A 63 5.95 -28.68 -19.84
C LYS A 63 7.00 -27.58 -19.73
N LEU A 64 6.57 -26.32 -19.88
CA LEU A 64 7.45 -25.15 -19.79
C LEU A 64 7.58 -24.65 -18.35
N GLU A 65 6.47 -24.68 -17.59
CA GLU A 65 6.36 -24.22 -16.21
C GLU A 65 5.44 -25.18 -15.45
N PRO A 66 5.99 -26.16 -14.74
CA PRO A 66 5.20 -27.19 -14.05
C PRO A 66 4.30 -26.64 -12.94
N ASP A 67 4.66 -25.49 -12.36
CA ASP A 67 3.94 -24.86 -11.25
C ASP A 67 2.79 -23.95 -11.71
N VAL A 68 2.67 -23.67 -13.03
CA VAL A 68 1.63 -22.82 -13.61
C VAL A 68 0.37 -23.62 -13.86
N SER A 69 -0.74 -23.25 -13.22
CA SER A 69 -2.05 -23.84 -13.49
C SER A 69 -2.83 -23.04 -14.54
N VAL A 70 -3.46 -23.77 -15.49
CA VAL A 70 -4.24 -23.19 -16.59
C VAL A 70 -5.73 -23.31 -16.26
N LYS A 71 -6.46 -22.18 -16.26
CA LYS A 71 -7.91 -22.16 -16.04
C LYS A 71 -8.60 -21.40 -17.17
N GLU A 72 -9.65 -21.95 -17.74
CA GLU A 72 -10.47 -21.26 -18.74
C GLU A 72 -11.29 -20.14 -18.08
N LEU A 73 -11.24 -18.92 -18.68
CA LEU A 73 -12.12 -17.81 -18.33
C LEU A 73 -13.33 -17.83 -19.28
N GLY A 74 -14.54 -17.94 -18.71
CA GLY A 74 -15.76 -17.82 -19.50
C GLY A 74 -15.96 -16.40 -20.05
N ASP A 75 -16.78 -16.25 -21.10
CA ASP A 75 -17.07 -14.96 -21.78
C ASP A 75 -17.85 -13.94 -20.91
N CYS A 76 -18.06 -14.21 -19.61
CA CYS A 76 -18.70 -13.29 -18.68
C CYS A 76 -17.67 -12.29 -18.15
N ALA A 77 -18.04 -11.02 -18.12
CA ALA A 77 -17.25 -9.95 -17.54
C ALA A 77 -16.87 -10.31 -16.08
N GLU A 78 -15.57 -10.22 -15.75
CA GLU A 78 -15.08 -10.40 -14.37
C GLU A 78 -15.84 -9.48 -13.43
N LYS A 79 -16.53 -10.05 -12.45
CA LYS A 79 -17.15 -9.31 -11.36
C LYS A 79 -16.31 -9.47 -10.11
N THR A 80 -16.13 -8.38 -9.37
CA THR A 80 -15.51 -8.43 -8.06
C THR A 80 -16.59 -8.28 -7.00
N LEU A 81 -16.69 -9.27 -6.11
CA LEU A 81 -17.56 -9.23 -4.95
C LEU A 81 -16.76 -8.75 -3.76
N TYR A 82 -17.30 -7.78 -3.05
CA TYR A 82 -16.73 -7.26 -1.81
C TYR A 82 -17.67 -7.63 -0.66
N LEU A 83 -17.15 -8.41 0.29
CA LEU A 83 -17.91 -8.91 1.43
C LEU A 83 -17.23 -8.48 2.73
N LYS A 84 -17.99 -8.15 3.75
CA LYS A 84 -17.49 -7.85 5.10
C LYS A 84 -17.61 -9.11 5.96
N LEU A 85 -16.53 -9.48 6.64
CA LEU A 85 -16.47 -10.58 7.58
C LEU A 85 -16.53 -9.99 9.00
N GLU A 86 -17.71 -9.88 9.58
CA GLU A 86 -17.88 -9.40 10.96
C GLU A 86 -17.41 -10.48 11.94
N ASP A 87 -16.85 -10.06 13.07
CA ASP A 87 -16.33 -10.92 14.14
C ASP A 87 -15.12 -11.80 13.72
N LEU A 88 -14.44 -11.44 12.62
CA LEU A 88 -13.17 -12.07 12.27
C LEU A 88 -12.05 -11.49 13.14
N ASP A 89 -11.58 -12.29 14.12
CA ASP A 89 -10.58 -11.82 15.12
C ASP A 89 -9.20 -12.48 14.99
N CYS A 90 -9.07 -13.45 14.09
CA CYS A 90 -7.85 -14.22 13.89
C CYS A 90 -7.27 -13.98 12.47
N PRO A 91 -6.03 -13.48 12.32
CA PRO A 91 -5.42 -13.29 11.00
C PRO A 91 -5.25 -14.60 10.22
N ASN A 92 -4.96 -15.71 10.92
CA ASN A 92 -4.79 -17.01 10.31
C ASN A 92 -6.12 -17.59 9.81
N CYS A 93 -7.23 -17.27 10.52
CA CYS A 93 -8.57 -17.64 10.10
C CYS A 93 -8.96 -16.92 8.79
N GLY A 94 -8.61 -15.64 8.67
CA GLY A 94 -8.79 -14.89 7.42
C GLY A 94 -8.05 -15.51 6.23
N GLU A 95 -6.82 -15.98 6.42
CA GLU A 95 -6.05 -16.64 5.37
C GLU A 95 -6.68 -18.00 4.97
N LYS A 96 -7.19 -18.76 5.93
CA LYS A 96 -7.91 -20.03 5.67
C LYS A 96 -9.18 -19.77 4.88
N ILE A 97 -9.98 -18.78 5.27
CA ILE A 97 -11.18 -18.36 4.54
C ILE A 97 -10.82 -17.99 3.11
N ALA A 98 -9.79 -17.16 2.90
CA ALA A 98 -9.36 -16.77 1.57
C ALA A 98 -8.99 -18.00 0.72
N ASN A 99 -8.16 -18.90 1.24
CA ASN A 99 -7.73 -20.09 0.51
C ASN A 99 -8.92 -20.98 0.14
N ARG A 100 -9.82 -21.25 1.09
CA ARG A 100 -10.96 -22.15 0.86
C ARG A 100 -12.01 -21.56 -0.06
N VAL A 101 -12.29 -20.25 0.05
CA VAL A 101 -13.14 -19.54 -0.90
C VAL A 101 -12.50 -19.52 -2.30
N GLY A 102 -11.18 -19.41 -2.40
CA GLY A 102 -10.43 -19.48 -3.66
C GLY A 102 -10.53 -20.81 -4.40
N GLU A 103 -10.87 -21.90 -3.69
CA GLU A 103 -11.09 -23.23 -4.28
C GLU A 103 -12.51 -23.42 -4.84
N LEU A 104 -13.45 -22.51 -4.56
CA LEU A 104 -14.84 -22.62 -5.01
C LEU A 104 -14.95 -22.46 -6.53
N ALA A 105 -15.90 -23.20 -7.12
CA ALA A 105 -16.18 -23.11 -8.56
C ALA A 105 -16.72 -21.72 -8.92
N GLY A 106 -16.15 -21.09 -9.94
CA GLY A 106 -16.48 -19.72 -10.38
C GLY A 106 -15.67 -18.62 -9.70
N VAL A 107 -14.75 -18.97 -8.77
CA VAL A 107 -13.81 -18.02 -8.17
C VAL A 107 -12.48 -18.02 -8.91
N VAL A 108 -12.09 -16.86 -9.40
CA VAL A 108 -10.78 -16.63 -10.05
C VAL A 108 -9.71 -16.39 -8.99
N SER A 109 -10.00 -15.55 -8.00
CA SER A 109 -9.14 -15.30 -6.85
C SER A 109 -9.95 -14.83 -5.66
N SER A 110 -9.47 -15.11 -4.45
CA SER A 110 -10.04 -14.61 -3.22
C SER A 110 -8.95 -14.12 -2.29
N ASN A 111 -9.24 -13.07 -1.56
CA ASN A 111 -8.33 -12.50 -0.57
C ASN A 111 -9.12 -11.93 0.60
N VAL A 112 -8.60 -12.11 1.82
CA VAL A 112 -9.15 -11.50 3.04
C VAL A 112 -8.18 -10.49 3.59
N ASP A 113 -8.60 -9.24 3.61
CA ASP A 113 -7.95 -8.23 4.42
C ASP A 113 -8.46 -8.32 5.86
N PHE A 114 -7.62 -8.85 6.72
CA PHE A 114 -7.94 -9.01 8.14
C PHE A 114 -8.21 -7.68 8.84
N ILE A 115 -7.59 -6.57 8.39
CA ILE A 115 -7.68 -5.27 9.07
C ILE A 115 -9.02 -4.60 8.78
N SER A 116 -9.42 -4.55 7.52
CA SER A 116 -10.72 -4.01 7.11
C SER A 116 -11.83 -5.06 7.22
N LYS A 117 -11.50 -6.31 7.63
CA LYS A 117 -12.43 -7.45 7.65
C LYS A 117 -13.11 -7.66 6.28
N LYS A 118 -12.42 -7.33 5.18
CA LYS A 118 -12.93 -7.36 3.81
C LYS A 118 -12.50 -8.63 3.10
N LEU A 119 -13.44 -9.42 2.63
CA LEU A 119 -13.21 -10.51 1.70
C LEU A 119 -13.46 -10.00 0.28
N THR A 120 -12.43 -10.01 -0.55
CA THR A 120 -12.49 -9.67 -1.97
C THR A 120 -12.48 -10.95 -2.78
N VAL A 121 -13.52 -11.18 -3.57
CA VAL A 121 -13.65 -12.36 -4.44
C VAL A 121 -13.80 -11.92 -5.88
N LYS A 122 -12.84 -12.25 -6.72
CA LYS A 122 -12.97 -12.10 -8.18
C LYS A 122 -13.62 -13.34 -8.73
N THR A 123 -14.72 -13.18 -9.45
CA THR A 123 -15.51 -14.27 -10.04
C THR A 123 -15.58 -14.13 -11.56
N ASP A 124 -15.60 -15.26 -12.22
CA ASP A 124 -15.84 -15.35 -13.66
C ASP A 124 -17.33 -15.25 -14.04
N GLY A 125 -18.21 -15.08 -13.04
CA GLY A 125 -19.66 -14.97 -13.25
C GLY A 125 -20.36 -16.26 -13.62
N SER A 126 -19.67 -17.40 -13.63
CA SER A 126 -20.23 -18.71 -14.04
C SER A 126 -21.18 -19.32 -13.01
N ASN A 127 -21.09 -18.88 -11.75
CA ASN A 127 -21.85 -19.45 -10.63
C ASN A 127 -22.80 -18.42 -10.00
N PRO A 128 -24.13 -18.50 -10.23
CA PRO A 128 -25.10 -17.57 -9.64
C PRO A 128 -25.24 -17.73 -8.11
N ASP A 129 -24.97 -18.93 -7.57
CA ASP A 129 -25.12 -19.24 -6.15
C ASP A 129 -23.81 -19.05 -5.35
N LEU A 130 -22.79 -18.45 -6.00
CA LEU A 130 -21.47 -18.26 -5.40
C LEU A 130 -21.53 -17.54 -4.04
N ARG A 131 -22.43 -16.57 -3.89
CA ARG A 131 -22.61 -15.82 -2.65
C ARG A 131 -22.98 -16.74 -1.48
N ILE A 132 -23.94 -17.65 -1.70
CA ILE A 132 -24.41 -18.59 -0.69
C ILE A 132 -23.30 -19.59 -0.34
N MET A 133 -22.57 -20.07 -1.36
CA MET A 133 -21.45 -20.99 -1.15
C MET A 133 -20.31 -20.33 -0.35
N ILE A 134 -20.04 -19.04 -0.57
CA ILE A 134 -19.04 -18.29 0.22
C ILE A 134 -19.49 -18.21 1.68
N GLU A 135 -20.74 -17.85 1.93
CA GLU A 135 -21.32 -17.74 3.26
C GLU A 135 -21.27 -19.07 4.01
N ASP A 136 -21.68 -20.16 3.37
CA ASP A 136 -21.61 -21.50 3.92
C ASP A 136 -20.15 -21.92 4.22
N THR A 137 -19.22 -21.60 3.31
CA THR A 137 -17.80 -21.91 3.48
C THR A 137 -17.19 -21.15 4.66
N VAL A 138 -17.53 -19.87 4.80
CA VAL A 138 -17.09 -19.04 5.93
C VAL A 138 -17.63 -19.58 7.24
N HIS A 139 -18.94 -19.88 7.32
CA HIS A 139 -19.56 -20.44 8.52
C HIS A 139 -19.04 -21.83 8.90
N GLN A 140 -18.66 -22.66 7.91
CA GLN A 140 -18.03 -23.95 8.20
C GLN A 140 -16.65 -23.80 8.83
N LEU A 141 -15.89 -22.79 8.41
CA LEU A 141 -14.57 -22.53 8.95
C LEU A 141 -14.64 -21.78 10.28
N GLU A 142 -15.43 -20.72 10.33
CA GLU A 142 -15.59 -19.85 11.49
C GLU A 142 -17.08 -19.54 11.69
N PRO A 143 -17.76 -20.34 12.54
CA PRO A 143 -19.21 -20.21 12.76
C PRO A 143 -19.66 -18.88 13.35
N ASP A 144 -18.76 -18.17 14.03
CA ASP A 144 -19.01 -16.90 14.69
C ASP A 144 -18.83 -15.71 13.73
N VAL A 145 -18.30 -15.94 12.52
CA VAL A 145 -18.08 -14.89 11.51
C VAL A 145 -19.31 -14.74 10.62
N THR A 146 -19.87 -13.54 10.60
CA THR A 146 -20.99 -13.16 9.72
C THR A 146 -20.51 -12.52 8.44
N VAL A 147 -21.10 -12.94 7.31
CA VAL A 147 -20.77 -12.40 5.97
C VAL A 147 -21.83 -11.39 5.56
N LYS A 148 -21.45 -10.12 5.40
CA LYS A 148 -22.33 -9.03 4.90
C LYS A 148 -21.78 -8.45 3.61
N ASP A 149 -22.63 -7.77 2.83
CA ASP A 149 -22.17 -7.04 1.65
C ASP A 149 -21.36 -5.81 2.06
N TYR A 150 -20.21 -5.63 1.45
CA TYR A 150 -19.34 -4.50 1.71
C TYR A 150 -19.89 -3.28 0.96
N GLY A 151 -20.60 -2.39 1.66
CA GLY A 151 -21.23 -1.21 1.05
C GLY A 151 -22.74 -1.12 1.20
N ALA A 152 -23.41 -2.15 1.71
CA ALA A 152 -24.85 -2.12 2.02
C ALA A 152 -25.13 -1.54 3.42
N GLN A 153 -24.44 -0.46 3.82
CA GLN A 153 -24.73 0.18 5.11
C GLN A 153 -25.33 1.57 4.94
N THR A 154 -26.60 1.67 5.25
CA THR A 154 -27.17 2.77 6.05
C THR A 154 -26.28 3.03 7.27
N ALA A 155 -26.07 4.31 7.58
CA ALA A 155 -25.32 4.81 8.71
C ALA A 155 -25.88 4.28 10.07
N GLU A 156 -25.55 3.06 10.39
CA GLU A 156 -25.47 2.64 11.78
C GLU A 156 -23.98 2.75 12.14
N GLU A 157 -23.68 3.66 13.06
CA GLU A 157 -22.39 3.71 13.74
C GLU A 157 -21.99 2.26 14.07
N GLU A 158 -20.80 1.82 13.62
CA GLU A 158 -20.27 0.54 14.09
C GLU A 158 -20.44 0.54 15.60
N PRO A 159 -21.16 -0.43 16.18
CA PRO A 159 -21.22 -0.52 17.63
C PRO A 159 -19.74 -0.57 18.04
N VAL A 160 -19.31 0.45 18.75
CA VAL A 160 -18.04 0.41 19.48
C VAL A 160 -18.08 -0.92 20.18
N ASN A 161 -17.26 -1.89 19.76
CA ASN A 161 -17.21 -3.20 20.39
C ASN A 161 -16.99 -2.90 21.85
N ASP A 162 -18.10 -2.90 22.60
CA ASP A 162 -18.10 -2.46 23.98
C ASP A 162 -17.61 -3.66 24.77
N HIS A 163 -16.26 -3.79 24.88
CA HIS A 163 -15.60 -4.81 25.71
C HIS A 163 -16.08 -4.80 27.17
N LYS A 164 -17.12 -4.00 27.48
CA LYS A 164 -17.71 -3.95 28.81
C LYS A 164 -18.18 -5.32 29.28
N GLY A 165 -18.76 -6.12 28.39
CA GLY A 165 -19.19 -7.48 28.72
C GLY A 165 -18.01 -8.37 29.12
N GLU A 166 -16.93 -8.35 28.35
CA GLU A 166 -15.71 -9.10 28.63
C GLU A 166 -15.00 -8.58 29.88
N ILE A 167 -14.90 -7.25 30.03
CA ILE A 167 -14.33 -6.62 31.22
C ILE A 167 -15.11 -7.00 32.47
N VAL A 168 -16.45 -6.98 32.43
CA VAL A 168 -17.30 -7.38 33.56
C VAL A 168 -17.10 -8.87 33.87
N LYS A 169 -17.16 -9.75 32.87
CA LYS A 169 -16.92 -11.19 33.01
C LYS A 169 -15.56 -11.47 33.67
N LEU A 170 -14.51 -10.83 33.18
CA LEU A 170 -13.17 -10.98 33.71
C LEU A 170 -13.01 -10.41 35.13
N SER A 171 -13.64 -9.25 35.40
CA SER A 171 -13.63 -8.64 36.71
C SER A 171 -14.31 -9.54 37.76
N VAL A 172 -15.42 -10.17 37.41
CA VAL A 172 -16.12 -11.14 38.27
C VAL A 172 -15.22 -12.35 38.55
N ALA A 173 -14.58 -12.90 37.53
CA ALA A 173 -13.67 -14.03 37.66
C ALA A 173 -12.48 -13.69 38.58
N ILE A 174 -11.91 -12.49 38.42
CA ILE A 174 -10.82 -11.98 39.28
C ILE A 174 -11.27 -11.87 40.74
N VAL A 175 -12.48 -11.39 41.02
CA VAL A 175 -13.03 -11.32 42.37
C VAL A 175 -13.13 -12.72 42.99
N PHE A 176 -13.71 -13.70 42.29
CA PHE A 176 -13.75 -15.10 42.74
C PHE A 176 -12.36 -15.64 43.06
N PHE A 177 -11.40 -15.36 42.20
CA PHE A 177 -10.02 -15.80 42.33
C PHE A 177 -9.34 -15.17 43.59
N ILE A 178 -9.52 -13.86 43.80
CA ILE A 178 -8.98 -13.15 44.97
C ILE A 178 -9.59 -13.72 46.26
N VAL A 179 -10.90 -13.96 46.27
CA VAL A 179 -11.58 -14.56 47.44
C VAL A 179 -11.04 -15.97 47.71
N SER A 180 -10.82 -16.79 46.65
CA SER A 180 -10.16 -18.07 46.78
C SER A 180 -8.78 -17.97 47.41
N MET A 181 -7.95 -17.01 46.97
CA MET A 181 -6.62 -16.78 47.55
C MET A 181 -6.65 -16.33 49.03
N LEU A 182 -7.61 -15.48 49.36
CA LEU A 182 -7.77 -14.99 50.75
C LEU A 182 -8.23 -16.12 51.68
N LEU A 183 -9.15 -16.98 51.25
CA LEU A 183 -9.63 -18.10 52.03
C LEU A 183 -8.53 -19.13 52.29
N ASP A 184 -7.63 -19.35 51.36
CA ASP A 184 -6.48 -20.22 51.52
C ASP A 184 -5.47 -19.68 52.53
N LYS A 185 -5.25 -18.36 52.51
CA LYS A 185 -4.24 -17.69 53.34
C LYS A 185 -4.71 -17.41 54.78
N LEU A 186 -6.00 -17.16 54.98
CA LEU A 186 -6.60 -16.75 56.24
C LEU A 186 -7.37 -17.88 56.94
N GLY A 187 -7.79 -18.90 56.19
CA GLY A 187 -8.59 -20.04 56.69
C GLY A 187 -7.72 -21.23 57.11
N SER A 188 -7.91 -21.70 58.33
CA SER A 188 -7.29 -22.93 58.83
C SER A 188 -8.37 -24.05 58.90
N GLY A 189 -8.29 -25.01 57.99
CA GLY A 189 -9.15 -26.19 58.00
C GLY A 189 -9.52 -26.74 56.61
N THR A 190 -9.81 -28.04 56.53
CA THR A 190 -10.13 -28.76 55.28
C THR A 190 -11.33 -28.17 54.56
N VAL A 191 -12.30 -27.56 55.21
CA VAL A 191 -13.47 -26.92 54.63
C VAL A 191 -13.07 -25.67 53.83
N CYS A 192 -12.13 -24.87 54.38
CA CYS A 192 -11.62 -23.67 53.70
C CYS A 192 -10.82 -24.05 52.45
N GLU A 193 -10.08 -25.09 52.49
CA GLU A 193 -9.31 -25.61 51.33
C GLU A 193 -10.23 -26.06 50.18
N TYR A 194 -11.27 -26.83 50.45
CA TYR A 194 -12.26 -27.23 49.46
C TYR A 194 -13.06 -26.04 48.90
N LEU A 195 -13.41 -25.06 49.75
CA LEU A 195 -14.11 -23.88 49.33
C LEU A 195 -13.22 -22.98 48.45
N SER A 196 -11.96 -22.83 48.79
CA SER A 196 -10.95 -22.15 48.02
C SER A 196 -10.77 -22.79 46.65
N ALA A 197 -10.61 -24.11 46.57
CA ALA A 197 -10.50 -24.86 45.32
C ALA A 197 -11.78 -24.70 44.47
N GLY A 198 -12.97 -24.79 45.08
CA GLY A 198 -14.24 -24.61 44.39
C GLY A 198 -14.36 -23.18 43.74
N LEU A 199 -13.98 -22.14 44.48
CA LEU A 199 -13.98 -20.77 43.95
C LEU A 199 -12.95 -20.56 42.85
N ALA A 200 -11.78 -21.19 42.93
CA ALA A 200 -10.79 -21.19 41.84
C ALA A 200 -11.32 -21.84 40.56
N ILE A 201 -12.03 -22.96 40.69
CA ILE A 201 -12.68 -23.65 39.55
C ILE A 201 -13.77 -22.74 38.93
N VAL A 202 -14.59 -22.10 39.78
CA VAL A 202 -15.62 -21.16 39.29
C VAL A 202 -14.96 -19.99 38.55
N ALA A 203 -13.91 -19.42 39.08
CA ALA A 203 -13.14 -18.35 38.41
C ALA A 203 -12.59 -18.82 37.04
N TYR A 204 -12.05 -20.04 37.01
CA TYR A 204 -11.55 -20.67 35.76
C TYR A 204 -12.65 -20.86 34.72
N LEU A 205 -13.82 -21.37 35.11
CA LEU A 205 -14.94 -21.58 34.20
C LEU A 205 -15.50 -20.26 33.67
N ILE A 206 -15.62 -19.22 34.52
CA ILE A 206 -16.08 -17.90 34.08
C ILE A 206 -15.09 -17.30 33.09
N ALA A 207 -13.79 -17.37 33.33
CA ALA A 207 -12.79 -16.76 32.49
C ALA A 207 -12.51 -17.59 31.22
N GLY A 208 -12.39 -18.92 31.32
CA GLY A 208 -11.74 -19.75 30.32
C GLY A 208 -12.65 -20.74 29.58
N LEU A 209 -13.95 -20.78 29.88
CA LEU A 209 -14.85 -21.74 29.22
C LEU A 209 -14.81 -21.61 27.69
N ASP A 210 -14.76 -20.38 27.16
CA ASP A 210 -14.71 -20.12 25.73
C ASP A 210 -13.41 -20.67 25.10
N VAL A 211 -12.28 -20.50 25.82
CA VAL A 211 -10.97 -21.01 25.40
C VAL A 211 -10.99 -22.55 25.33
N VAL A 212 -11.58 -23.19 26.34
CA VAL A 212 -11.70 -24.66 26.37
C VAL A 212 -12.61 -25.17 25.23
N ILE A 213 -13.72 -24.50 24.99
CA ILE A 213 -14.62 -24.84 23.87
C ILE A 213 -13.92 -24.66 22.53
N ALA A 214 -13.21 -23.54 22.35
CA ALA A 214 -12.40 -23.29 21.16
C ALA A 214 -11.33 -24.37 20.96
N ALA A 215 -10.62 -24.75 22.01
CA ALA A 215 -9.61 -25.81 21.98
C ALA A 215 -10.19 -27.17 21.51
N VAL A 216 -11.33 -27.56 22.06
CA VAL A 216 -12.00 -28.81 21.67
C VAL A 216 -12.50 -28.73 20.22
N ARG A 217 -13.10 -27.61 19.81
CA ARG A 217 -13.57 -27.37 18.44
C ARG A 217 -12.42 -27.46 17.43
N ASN A 218 -11.29 -26.82 17.71
CA ASN A 218 -10.14 -26.79 16.83
C ASN A 218 -9.44 -28.15 16.75
N LEU A 219 -9.40 -28.88 17.86
CA LEU A 219 -8.91 -30.26 17.88
C LEU A 219 -9.74 -31.20 17.00
N VAL A 220 -11.08 -31.08 17.05
CA VAL A 220 -12.00 -31.88 16.21
C VAL A 220 -11.84 -31.54 14.73
N LYS A 221 -11.52 -30.26 14.42
CA LYS A 221 -11.22 -29.81 13.05
C LYS A 221 -9.83 -30.22 12.53
N GLY A 222 -9.02 -30.91 13.35
CA GLY A 222 -7.66 -31.37 13.02
C GLY A 222 -6.59 -30.30 13.22
N GLU A 223 -6.89 -29.19 13.88
CA GLU A 223 -5.97 -28.11 14.21
C GLU A 223 -5.37 -28.33 15.61
N ALA A 224 -4.57 -29.38 15.74
CA ALA A 224 -4.09 -29.90 17.02
C ALA A 224 -2.99 -29.04 17.71
N PHE A 225 -2.59 -27.86 17.16
CA PHE A 225 -1.47 -27.07 17.70
C PHE A 225 -1.81 -25.58 17.77
N ASP A 226 -3.04 -25.30 18.20
CA ASP A 226 -3.55 -23.98 18.47
C ASP A 226 -3.18 -23.53 19.91
N GLU A 227 -3.12 -22.23 20.11
CA GLU A 227 -2.86 -21.56 21.38
C GLU A 227 -3.87 -21.97 22.46
N SER A 228 -5.16 -21.99 22.12
CA SER A 228 -6.25 -22.39 23.03
C SER A 228 -6.07 -23.82 23.53
N LEU A 229 -5.60 -24.74 22.68
CA LEU A 229 -5.33 -26.12 23.07
C LEU A 229 -4.14 -26.23 24.04
N LEU A 230 -3.04 -25.50 23.75
CA LEU A 230 -1.86 -25.52 24.64
C LEU A 230 -2.20 -24.99 26.03
N MET A 231 -2.98 -23.88 26.09
CA MET A 231 -3.46 -23.32 27.36
C MET A 231 -4.41 -24.24 28.10
N THR A 232 -5.33 -24.90 27.38
CA THR A 232 -6.25 -25.88 27.95
C THR A 232 -5.50 -27.09 28.52
N ILE A 233 -4.54 -27.64 27.78
CA ILE A 233 -3.71 -28.78 28.26
C ILE A 233 -2.94 -28.37 29.53
N ALA A 234 -2.35 -27.17 29.53
CA ALA A 234 -1.57 -26.71 30.68
C ALA A 234 -2.44 -26.50 31.94
N THR A 235 -3.61 -25.89 31.81
CA THR A 235 -4.50 -25.61 32.92
C THR A 235 -5.22 -26.86 33.44
N VAL A 236 -5.66 -27.77 32.56
CA VAL A 236 -6.21 -29.08 32.94
C VAL A 236 -5.13 -29.93 33.59
N GLY A 237 -3.89 -29.86 33.10
CA GLY A 237 -2.74 -30.52 33.71
C GLY A 237 -2.44 -30.01 35.13
N ALA A 238 -2.54 -28.70 35.37
CA ALA A 238 -2.43 -28.13 36.72
C ALA A 238 -3.55 -28.63 37.63
N PHE A 239 -4.79 -28.74 37.12
CA PHE A 239 -5.90 -29.34 37.89
C PHE A 239 -5.68 -30.84 38.22
N ALA A 240 -5.10 -31.58 37.28
CA ALA A 240 -4.73 -32.99 37.55
C ALA A 240 -3.67 -33.12 38.65
N LEU A 241 -2.80 -32.11 38.79
CA LEU A 241 -1.82 -32.01 39.89
C LEU A 241 -2.45 -31.46 41.18
N LYS A 242 -3.77 -31.21 41.23
CA LYS A 242 -4.53 -30.59 42.33
C LYS A 242 -4.15 -29.16 42.65
N ASP A 243 -3.51 -28.44 41.69
CA ASP A 243 -3.20 -27.03 41.81
C ASP A 243 -4.23 -26.20 41.09
N PHE A 244 -5.46 -26.15 41.65
CA PHE A 244 -6.61 -25.47 41.06
C PHE A 244 -6.41 -23.92 40.93
N ARG A 245 -5.66 -23.35 41.86
CA ARG A 245 -5.39 -21.90 41.89
C ARG A 245 -4.41 -21.53 40.82
N GLU A 246 -3.37 -22.30 40.62
CA GLU A 246 -2.39 -22.02 39.58
C GLU A 246 -3.01 -22.16 38.18
N GLY A 247 -3.85 -23.19 37.95
CA GLY A 247 -4.59 -23.33 36.69
C GLY A 247 -5.57 -22.17 36.43
N ALA A 248 -6.30 -21.73 37.46
CA ALA A 248 -7.21 -20.58 37.35
C ALA A 248 -6.45 -19.26 37.11
N ALA A 249 -5.31 -19.05 37.79
CA ALA A 249 -4.47 -17.88 37.60
C ALA A 249 -3.96 -17.78 36.16
N VAL A 250 -3.44 -18.90 35.62
CA VAL A 250 -2.94 -18.96 34.23
C VAL A 250 -4.02 -18.56 33.25
N MET A 251 -5.23 -19.11 33.39
CA MET A 251 -6.34 -18.78 32.49
C MET A 251 -6.76 -17.31 32.61
N LEU A 252 -6.84 -16.79 33.82
CA LEU A 252 -7.17 -15.37 34.06
C LEU A 252 -6.15 -14.43 33.44
N PHE A 253 -4.85 -14.68 33.64
CA PHE A 253 -3.81 -13.84 33.05
C PHE A 253 -3.79 -13.94 31.52
N PHE A 254 -4.03 -15.12 30.98
CA PHE A 254 -4.15 -15.31 29.54
C PHE A 254 -5.29 -14.44 28.98
N GLN A 255 -6.48 -14.53 29.57
CA GLN A 255 -7.64 -13.75 29.14
C GLN A 255 -7.45 -12.22 29.30
N VAL A 256 -6.85 -11.78 30.42
CA VAL A 256 -6.49 -10.39 30.59
C VAL A 256 -5.54 -9.92 29.50
N GLY A 257 -4.56 -10.76 29.15
CA GLY A 257 -3.61 -10.48 28.10
C GLY A 257 -4.25 -10.39 26.73
N GLU A 258 -5.12 -11.32 26.40
CA GLU A 258 -5.89 -11.35 25.15
C GLU A 258 -6.74 -10.09 24.99
N LEU A 259 -7.46 -9.69 26.04
CA LEU A 259 -8.23 -8.44 26.06
C LEU A 259 -7.33 -7.21 25.82
N PHE A 260 -6.17 -7.12 26.47
CA PHE A 260 -5.24 -6.01 26.22
C PHE A 260 -4.70 -6.00 24.79
N GLN A 261 -4.41 -7.17 24.21
CA GLN A 261 -3.96 -7.30 22.84
C GLN A 261 -5.05 -6.83 21.87
N THR A 262 -6.29 -7.28 22.04
CA THR A 262 -7.44 -6.90 21.23
C THR A 262 -7.67 -5.39 21.24
N ILE A 263 -7.72 -4.78 22.44
CA ILE A 263 -7.86 -3.31 22.59
C ILE A 263 -6.71 -2.55 21.90
N ALA A 264 -5.47 -3.03 22.02
CA ALA A 264 -4.31 -2.37 21.43
C ALA A 264 -4.31 -2.48 19.90
N VAL A 265 -4.70 -3.63 19.36
CA VAL A 265 -4.86 -3.86 17.91
C VAL A 265 -5.98 -2.98 17.36
N GLU A 266 -7.15 -2.93 18.01
CA GLU A 266 -8.26 -2.08 17.59
C GLU A 266 -7.91 -0.60 17.62
N LYS A 267 -7.23 -0.13 18.68
CA LYS A 267 -6.77 1.26 18.75
C LYS A 267 -5.80 1.60 17.61
N SER A 268 -4.97 0.65 17.21
CA SER A 268 -4.08 0.81 16.05
C SER A 268 -4.87 0.84 14.75
N ARG A 269 -5.85 -0.05 14.58
CA ARG A 269 -6.77 -0.06 13.44
C ARG A 269 -7.50 1.27 13.30
N LYS A 270 -8.12 1.78 14.36
CA LYS A 270 -8.81 3.09 14.36
C LYS A 270 -7.91 4.25 13.93
N SER A 271 -6.62 4.20 14.21
CA SER A 271 -5.67 5.22 13.74
C SER A 271 -5.43 5.17 12.22
N ILE A 272 -5.59 4.00 11.61
CA ILE A 272 -5.49 3.77 10.15
C ILE A 272 -6.84 4.03 9.49
N THR A 273 -7.94 3.62 10.13
CA THR A 273 -9.32 3.85 9.66
C THR A 273 -9.68 5.34 9.61
N LYS A 274 -9.04 6.19 10.42
CA LYS A 274 -9.15 7.66 10.27
C LYS A 274 -8.73 8.20 8.90
N LEU A 275 -7.90 7.47 8.17
CA LEU A 275 -7.64 7.76 6.75
C LEU A 275 -8.83 7.36 5.86
N MET A 276 -9.68 6.44 6.32
CA MET A 276 -10.91 6.04 5.61
C MET A 276 -12.08 7.02 5.85
N GLU A 277 -12.00 7.89 6.86
CA GLU A 277 -12.94 9.01 7.07
C GLU A 277 -12.86 10.09 5.98
N LEU A 278 -11.99 9.90 4.97
CA LEU A 278 -11.94 10.75 3.77
C LEU A 278 -13.17 10.55 2.86
N LYS A 279 -13.89 9.43 2.97
CA LYS A 279 -15.10 9.18 2.18
C LYS A 279 -16.25 10.05 2.71
N PRO A 280 -16.83 10.93 1.88
CA PRO A 280 -18.02 11.68 2.26
C PRO A 280 -19.24 10.76 2.29
N GLU A 281 -20.15 11.01 3.23
CA GLU A 281 -21.39 10.22 3.39
C GLU A 281 -22.45 10.61 2.34
N SER A 282 -22.50 11.88 1.97
CA SER A 282 -23.44 12.40 0.96
C SER A 282 -22.80 13.54 0.16
N VAL A 283 -23.37 13.79 -1.01
CA VAL A 283 -22.95 14.84 -1.96
C VAL A 283 -24.13 15.72 -2.32
N THR A 284 -23.97 17.02 -2.23
CA THR A 284 -24.98 17.97 -2.68
C THR A 284 -24.87 18.18 -4.20
N VAL A 285 -25.77 17.57 -4.97
CA VAL A 285 -25.83 17.66 -6.44
C VAL A 285 -26.80 18.75 -6.88
N VAL A 286 -26.46 19.51 -7.90
CA VAL A 286 -27.31 20.54 -8.50
C VAL A 286 -27.86 20.05 -9.84
N ARG A 287 -29.13 19.67 -9.88
CA ARG A 287 -29.84 19.25 -11.11
C ARG A 287 -31.00 20.21 -11.38
N ASN A 288 -31.04 20.85 -12.54
CA ASN A 288 -32.10 21.76 -12.95
C ASN A 288 -32.40 22.89 -11.92
N GLY A 289 -31.34 23.43 -11.29
CA GLY A 289 -31.46 24.52 -10.30
C GLY A 289 -31.97 24.09 -8.92
N LYS A 290 -32.19 22.79 -8.69
CA LYS A 290 -32.54 22.22 -7.38
C LYS A 290 -31.38 21.40 -6.84
N THR A 291 -31.22 21.42 -5.53
CA THR A 291 -30.20 20.63 -4.82
C THR A 291 -30.77 19.31 -4.30
N TYR A 292 -30.04 18.24 -4.46
CA TYR A 292 -30.34 16.91 -3.98
C TYR A 292 -29.14 16.37 -3.18
N GLU A 293 -29.38 15.64 -2.12
CA GLU A 293 -28.32 14.90 -1.42
C GLU A 293 -28.34 13.44 -1.91
N LEU A 294 -27.24 12.99 -2.48
CA LEU A 294 -27.10 11.65 -3.04
C LEU A 294 -25.79 11.02 -2.52
N PRO A 295 -25.69 9.67 -2.46
CA PRO A 295 -24.44 8.99 -2.21
C PRO A 295 -23.41 9.32 -3.30
N PRO A 296 -22.11 9.39 -2.98
CA PRO A 296 -21.05 9.66 -3.97
C PRO A 296 -21.03 8.70 -5.15
N GLU A 297 -21.44 7.45 -4.93
CA GLU A 297 -21.47 6.38 -5.93
C GLU A 297 -22.54 6.60 -7.01
N ASP A 298 -23.59 7.37 -6.71
CA ASP A 298 -24.71 7.64 -7.62
C ASP A 298 -24.49 8.88 -8.50
N ILE A 299 -23.34 9.54 -8.36
CA ILE A 299 -22.99 10.75 -9.11
C ILE A 299 -22.29 10.38 -10.40
N LEU A 300 -22.80 10.93 -11.49
CA LEU A 300 -22.26 10.69 -12.82
C LEU A 300 -21.22 11.78 -13.21
N LYS A 301 -20.39 11.44 -14.18
CA LYS A 301 -19.46 12.38 -14.80
C LYS A 301 -20.23 13.55 -15.43
N ASP A 302 -19.65 14.74 -15.39
CA ASP A 302 -20.22 16.00 -15.85
C ASP A 302 -21.39 16.58 -15.01
N GLU A 303 -21.76 15.95 -13.91
CA GLU A 303 -22.74 16.52 -12.98
C GLU A 303 -22.13 17.66 -12.15
N MET A 304 -23.00 18.56 -11.73
CA MET A 304 -22.62 19.71 -10.91
C MET A 304 -22.86 19.42 -9.44
N ILE A 305 -21.83 19.60 -8.63
CA ILE A 305 -21.89 19.48 -7.18
C ILE A 305 -21.62 20.82 -6.51
N ALA A 306 -22.23 21.04 -5.36
CA ALA A 306 -22.01 22.22 -4.53
C ALA A 306 -21.30 21.81 -3.25
N VAL A 307 -20.16 22.46 -2.95
CA VAL A 307 -19.35 22.19 -1.78
C VAL A 307 -19.29 23.43 -0.91
N LYS A 308 -19.88 23.35 0.30
CA LYS A 308 -19.94 24.44 1.25
C LYS A 308 -18.63 24.59 2.03
N THR A 309 -18.46 25.73 2.68
CA THR A 309 -17.34 25.97 3.60
C THR A 309 -17.33 24.94 4.72
N GLY A 310 -16.17 24.33 4.98
CA GLY A 310 -15.98 23.28 5.96
C GLY A 310 -16.31 21.87 5.44
N GLU A 311 -16.94 21.74 4.28
CA GLU A 311 -17.22 20.43 3.65
C GLU A 311 -15.99 19.93 2.88
N ARG A 312 -15.86 18.60 2.79
CA ARG A 312 -14.87 17.97 1.93
C ARG A 312 -15.38 17.89 0.51
N ILE A 313 -14.50 18.08 -0.47
CA ILE A 313 -14.79 17.85 -1.88
C ILE A 313 -15.02 16.36 -2.07
N PRO A 314 -16.24 15.94 -2.50
CA PRO A 314 -16.60 14.53 -2.53
C PRO A 314 -16.04 13.78 -3.73
N LEU A 315 -15.88 14.45 -4.87
CA LEU A 315 -15.47 13.88 -6.15
C LEU A 315 -14.49 14.81 -6.85
N ASP A 316 -13.58 14.22 -7.64
CA ASP A 316 -12.65 15.00 -8.45
C ASP A 316 -13.41 15.81 -9.51
N GLY A 317 -13.01 17.05 -9.73
CA GLY A 317 -13.71 17.91 -10.69
C GLY A 317 -12.98 19.22 -11.01
N ILE A 318 -13.67 20.06 -11.78
CA ILE A 318 -13.22 21.40 -12.17
C ILE A 318 -14.16 22.42 -11.55
N VAL A 319 -13.63 23.41 -10.87
CA VAL A 319 -14.40 24.54 -10.32
C VAL A 319 -15.03 25.32 -11.49
N THR A 320 -16.35 25.47 -11.47
CA THR A 320 -17.09 26.24 -12.49
C THR A 320 -17.49 27.61 -11.96
N GLU A 321 -17.80 27.72 -10.67
CA GLU A 321 -18.16 28.97 -10.01
C GLU A 321 -17.61 29.01 -8.59
N GLY A 322 -17.18 30.15 -8.13
CA GLY A 322 -16.63 30.39 -6.80
C GLY A 322 -15.11 30.45 -6.78
N GLU A 323 -14.59 30.98 -5.67
CA GLU A 323 -13.18 30.98 -5.32
C GLU A 323 -13.04 30.59 -3.84
N SER A 324 -11.99 29.84 -3.50
CA SER A 324 -11.75 29.37 -2.15
C SER A 324 -10.28 29.02 -1.91
N GLU A 325 -9.97 28.71 -0.65
CA GLU A 325 -8.76 28.02 -0.23
C GLU A 325 -9.12 26.58 0.13
N LEU A 326 -8.31 25.62 -0.33
CA LEU A 326 -8.48 24.20 -0.05
C LEU A 326 -7.39 23.71 0.87
N ASP A 327 -7.76 23.04 1.96
CA ASP A 327 -6.83 22.25 2.76
C ASP A 327 -6.68 20.84 2.13
N THR A 328 -5.51 20.60 1.57
CA THR A 328 -5.15 19.33 0.94
C THR A 328 -4.31 18.44 1.85
N SER A 329 -4.07 18.84 3.11
CA SER A 329 -3.15 18.17 4.03
C SER A 329 -3.48 16.69 4.29
N ALA A 330 -4.76 16.34 4.23
CA ALA A 330 -5.21 14.95 4.37
C ALA A 330 -4.79 14.04 3.20
N LEU A 331 -4.54 14.60 2.02
CA LEU A 331 -4.17 13.90 0.79
C LEU A 331 -2.67 13.96 0.52
N THR A 332 -2.13 15.19 0.51
CA THR A 332 -0.74 15.46 0.11
C THR A 332 0.23 15.54 1.29
N GLY A 333 -0.29 15.73 2.51
CA GLY A 333 0.52 16.01 3.69
C GLY A 333 1.03 17.47 3.77
N GLU A 334 0.63 18.34 2.85
CA GLU A 334 1.01 19.74 2.83
C GLU A 334 0.04 20.58 3.66
N PHE A 335 0.56 21.41 4.58
CA PHE A 335 -0.26 22.21 5.49
C PHE A 335 -0.63 23.60 4.95
N LEU A 336 -0.06 23.99 3.82
CA LEU A 336 -0.39 25.27 3.20
C LEU A 336 -1.66 25.12 2.35
N PRO A 337 -2.71 25.92 2.60
CA PRO A 337 -3.90 25.91 1.75
C PRO A 337 -3.59 26.30 0.31
N VAL A 338 -4.29 25.69 -0.62
CA VAL A 338 -4.19 25.96 -2.06
C VAL A 338 -5.34 26.84 -2.48
N GLU A 339 -5.05 27.99 -3.08
CA GLU A 339 -6.07 28.87 -3.66
C GLU A 339 -6.62 28.25 -4.95
N VAL A 340 -7.95 28.23 -5.10
CA VAL A 340 -8.66 27.72 -6.28
C VAL A 340 -9.74 28.69 -6.74
N LYS A 341 -9.91 28.81 -8.06
CA LYS A 341 -10.88 29.65 -8.74
C LYS A 341 -11.53 28.92 -9.92
N ALA A 342 -12.50 29.52 -10.55
CA ALA A 342 -13.14 28.96 -11.73
C ALA A 342 -12.12 28.57 -12.82
N GLY A 343 -12.19 27.35 -13.29
CA GLY A 343 -11.25 26.72 -14.23
C GLY A 343 -10.20 25.81 -13.58
N ASP A 344 -9.97 25.90 -12.27
CA ASP A 344 -8.99 25.08 -11.59
C ASP A 344 -9.54 23.68 -11.28
N SER A 345 -8.67 22.68 -11.29
CA SER A 345 -9.01 21.31 -10.92
C SER A 345 -8.94 21.13 -9.40
N VAL A 346 -9.88 20.36 -8.84
CA VAL A 346 -9.95 20.05 -7.41
C VAL A 346 -10.08 18.56 -7.21
N LEU A 347 -9.52 18.08 -6.10
CA LEU A 347 -9.44 16.66 -5.75
C LEU A 347 -10.40 16.32 -4.63
N SER A 348 -11.03 15.17 -4.76
CA SER A 348 -11.82 14.56 -3.69
C SER A 348 -10.97 14.40 -2.42
N GLY A 349 -11.60 14.64 -1.26
CA GLY A 349 -10.93 14.56 0.05
C GLY A 349 -10.27 15.85 0.53
N SER A 350 -10.08 16.88 -0.35
CA SER A 350 -9.66 18.21 0.06
C SER A 350 -10.80 18.91 0.81
N THR A 351 -10.47 19.71 1.85
CA THR A 351 -11.49 20.45 2.63
C THR A 351 -11.61 21.89 2.11
N ASN A 352 -12.82 22.33 1.80
CA ASN A 352 -13.12 23.68 1.39
C ASN A 352 -13.09 24.62 2.61
N LEU A 353 -12.16 25.58 2.67
CA LEU A 353 -11.99 26.48 3.80
C LEU A 353 -12.81 27.76 3.72
N ARG A 354 -13.12 28.25 2.50
CA ARG A 354 -13.81 29.52 2.29
C ARG A 354 -14.81 29.42 1.13
N GLY A 355 -15.91 30.18 1.22
CA GLY A 355 -16.85 30.30 0.13
C GLY A 355 -17.60 29.04 -0.27
N LEU A 356 -18.52 29.20 -1.21
CA LEU A 356 -19.24 28.09 -1.85
C LEU A 356 -18.56 27.81 -3.20
N LEU A 357 -18.20 26.56 -3.43
CA LEU A 357 -17.68 26.11 -4.71
C LEU A 357 -18.75 25.31 -5.46
N LYS A 358 -18.91 25.60 -6.76
CA LYS A 358 -19.60 24.68 -7.67
C LYS A 358 -18.55 23.99 -8.53
N VAL A 359 -18.59 22.68 -8.50
CA VAL A 359 -17.61 21.82 -9.14
C VAL A 359 -18.31 20.92 -10.14
N ARG A 360 -17.81 20.84 -11.37
CA ARG A 360 -18.25 19.88 -12.37
C ARG A 360 -17.40 18.62 -12.22
N VAL A 361 -18.07 17.51 -11.96
CA VAL A 361 -17.44 16.21 -11.72
C VAL A 361 -16.73 15.72 -12.98
N THR A 362 -15.45 15.34 -12.85
CA THR A 362 -14.65 14.77 -13.93
C THR A 362 -14.49 13.26 -13.85
N ASN A 363 -14.50 12.71 -12.63
CA ASN A 363 -14.30 11.28 -12.38
C ASN A 363 -15.43 10.75 -11.50
N THR A 364 -15.86 9.51 -11.77
CA THR A 364 -16.81 8.80 -10.89
C THR A 364 -16.16 8.52 -9.53
N PHE A 365 -16.96 8.14 -8.51
CA PHE A 365 -16.43 7.88 -7.17
C PHE A 365 -15.33 6.83 -7.17
N HIS A 366 -15.48 5.73 -7.93
CA HIS A 366 -14.48 4.66 -8.02
C HIS A 366 -13.18 5.09 -8.69
N GLU A 367 -13.23 6.10 -9.54
CA GLU A 367 -12.06 6.68 -10.22
C GLU A 367 -11.46 7.88 -9.47
N SER A 368 -12.10 8.32 -8.39
CA SER A 368 -11.67 9.48 -7.60
C SER A 368 -10.37 9.24 -6.83
N ALA A 369 -9.65 10.33 -6.52
CA ALA A 369 -8.42 10.30 -5.73
C ALA A 369 -8.61 9.58 -4.39
N VAL A 370 -9.70 9.88 -3.68
CA VAL A 370 -10.02 9.23 -2.40
C VAL A 370 -10.22 7.74 -2.56
N SER A 371 -10.99 7.30 -3.55
CA SER A 371 -11.24 5.87 -3.79
C SER A 371 -9.95 5.13 -4.11
N LYS A 372 -9.09 5.70 -4.95
CA LYS A 372 -7.77 5.14 -5.28
C LYS A 372 -6.87 5.01 -4.05
N ILE A 373 -6.82 6.04 -3.19
CA ILE A 373 -6.07 6.01 -1.94
C ILE A 373 -6.60 4.93 -1.01
N LEU A 374 -7.92 4.85 -0.84
CA LEU A 374 -8.56 3.83 -0.01
C LEU A 374 -8.25 2.41 -0.50
N ASP A 375 -8.34 2.17 -1.81
CA ASP A 375 -8.00 0.89 -2.42
C ASP A 375 -6.51 0.54 -2.23
N MET A 376 -5.60 1.49 -2.40
CA MET A 376 -4.17 1.25 -2.17
C MET A 376 -3.87 0.89 -0.72
N VAL A 377 -4.49 1.56 0.25
CA VAL A 377 -4.32 1.28 1.68
C VAL A 377 -4.96 -0.06 2.04
N GLN A 378 -6.15 -0.35 1.54
CA GLN A 378 -6.88 -1.59 1.80
C GLN A 378 -6.21 -2.81 1.18
N ASN A 379 -5.77 -2.72 -0.08
CA ASN A 379 -5.15 -3.83 -0.80
C ASN A 379 -3.65 -3.98 -0.47
N SER A 380 -3.09 -3.09 0.37
CA SER A 380 -1.69 -3.19 0.80
C SER A 380 -1.39 -4.45 1.63
N SER A 381 -2.40 -5.06 2.24
CA SER A 381 -2.28 -6.34 2.97
C SER A 381 -2.07 -7.57 2.06
N GLU A 382 -2.37 -7.47 0.77
CA GLU A 382 -2.20 -8.60 -0.16
C GLU A 382 -0.73 -8.99 -0.38
N ARG A 383 0.19 -8.05 -0.26
CA ARG A 383 1.62 -8.25 -0.51
C ARG A 383 2.41 -8.42 0.80
N LYS A 384 2.25 -9.61 1.42
CA LYS A 384 2.97 -9.95 2.67
C LYS A 384 4.49 -9.85 2.52
N ALA A 385 5.16 -9.24 3.50
CA ALA A 385 6.61 -9.15 3.56
C ALA A 385 7.26 -10.54 3.68
N LYS A 386 8.53 -10.66 3.22
CA LYS A 386 9.32 -11.90 3.43
C LYS A 386 9.43 -12.26 4.90
N THR A 387 9.55 -11.26 5.76
CA THR A 387 9.59 -11.41 7.23
C THR A 387 8.29 -11.98 7.78
N GLU A 388 7.12 -11.55 7.31
CA GLU A 388 5.82 -12.12 7.72
C GLU A 388 5.66 -13.57 7.26
N LYS A 389 6.02 -13.87 6.01
CA LYS A 389 6.01 -15.24 5.48
C LYS A 389 6.96 -16.15 6.27
N PHE A 390 8.10 -15.63 6.71
CA PHE A 390 9.03 -16.36 7.57
C PHE A 390 8.40 -16.69 8.93
N ILE A 391 7.73 -15.73 9.58
CA ILE A 391 7.10 -15.93 10.89
C ILE A 391 5.98 -16.96 10.80
N THR A 392 5.12 -16.91 9.78
CA THR A 392 4.07 -17.90 9.56
C THR A 392 4.65 -19.31 9.35
N ARG A 393 5.72 -19.42 8.55
CA ARG A 393 6.42 -20.69 8.35
C ARG A 393 7.12 -21.19 9.63
N PHE A 394 7.74 -20.27 10.36
CA PHE A 394 8.38 -20.57 11.64
C PHE A 394 7.37 -21.13 12.66
N ALA A 395 6.22 -20.47 12.83
CA ALA A 395 5.19 -20.94 13.76
C ALA A 395 4.72 -22.36 13.43
N ARG A 396 4.53 -22.68 12.14
CA ARG A 396 4.09 -24.01 11.68
C ARG A 396 5.07 -25.13 12.06
N VAL A 397 6.38 -24.86 12.09
CA VAL A 397 7.43 -25.84 12.44
C VAL A 397 7.73 -25.80 13.94
N TYR A 398 7.74 -24.61 14.51
CA TYR A 398 8.09 -24.39 15.91
C TYR A 398 7.13 -25.07 16.89
N THR A 399 5.81 -24.95 16.68
CA THR A 399 4.81 -25.47 17.62
C THR A 399 4.88 -26.99 17.77
N PRO A 400 4.92 -27.82 16.70
CA PRO A 400 5.15 -29.25 16.85
C PRO A 400 6.48 -29.60 17.53
N ALA A 401 7.56 -28.89 17.19
CA ALA A 401 8.88 -29.14 17.80
C ALA A 401 8.86 -28.91 19.32
N VAL A 402 8.16 -27.85 19.75
CA VAL A 402 8.00 -27.54 21.18
C VAL A 402 7.19 -28.60 21.91
N VAL A 403 6.09 -29.09 21.31
CA VAL A 403 5.28 -30.15 21.91
C VAL A 403 6.11 -31.41 22.09
N ILE A 404 6.89 -31.80 21.09
CA ILE A 404 7.80 -32.94 21.18
C ILE A 404 8.85 -32.70 22.29
N ALA A 405 9.43 -31.54 22.38
CA ALA A 405 10.39 -31.17 23.42
C ALA A 405 9.77 -31.22 24.83
N ALA A 406 8.53 -30.71 24.98
CA ALA A 406 7.79 -30.79 26.24
C ALA A 406 7.53 -32.23 26.66
N LEU A 407 7.09 -33.09 25.74
CA LEU A 407 6.91 -34.51 25.99
C LEU A 407 8.24 -35.17 26.39
N ALA A 408 9.32 -34.89 25.67
CA ALA A 408 10.65 -35.37 26.01
C ALA A 408 11.07 -34.91 27.42
N LEU A 409 10.81 -33.67 27.79
CA LEU A 409 11.09 -33.12 29.13
C LEU A 409 10.30 -33.79 30.23
N VAL A 410 9.09 -34.25 29.95
CA VAL A 410 8.26 -35.02 30.92
C VAL A 410 8.74 -36.45 31.05
N PHE A 411 8.89 -37.15 29.93
CA PHE A 411 9.08 -38.62 29.97
C PHE A 411 10.54 -39.01 30.14
N ILE A 412 11.52 -38.38 29.50
CA ILE A 412 12.92 -38.83 29.57
C ILE A 412 13.46 -38.78 31.02
N PRO A 413 13.33 -37.64 31.75
CA PRO A 413 13.79 -37.62 33.14
C PRO A 413 13.00 -38.57 34.05
N SER A 414 11.69 -38.73 33.82
CA SER A 414 10.86 -39.65 34.61
C SER A 414 11.27 -41.07 34.45
N PHE A 415 11.71 -41.50 33.25
CA PHE A 415 12.26 -42.83 33.03
C PHE A 415 13.65 -43.01 33.64
N ILE A 416 14.50 -41.99 33.63
CA ILE A 416 15.88 -42.07 34.14
C ILE A 416 15.94 -41.94 35.67
N LEU A 417 15.16 -41.00 36.24
CA LEU A 417 15.22 -40.66 37.68
C LEU A 417 14.14 -41.33 38.54
N GLY A 418 13.23 -42.09 37.89
CA GLY A 418 12.13 -42.79 38.55
C GLY A 418 10.79 -42.00 38.44
N PHE A 419 9.70 -42.77 38.36
CA PHE A 419 8.34 -42.25 38.25
C PHE A 419 7.84 -41.50 39.50
N ASP A 420 8.52 -41.60 40.61
CA ASP A 420 8.19 -40.84 41.83
C ASP A 420 8.27 -39.34 41.62
N GLN A 421 9.05 -38.89 40.64
CA GLN A 421 9.17 -37.46 40.30
C GLN A 421 8.33 -37.06 39.07
N PHE A 422 7.43 -37.93 38.60
CA PHE A 422 6.63 -37.68 37.40
C PHE A 422 5.82 -36.36 37.47
N SER A 423 5.15 -36.08 38.61
CA SER A 423 4.38 -34.83 38.82
C SER A 423 5.23 -33.58 38.65
N LYS A 424 6.48 -33.62 39.11
CA LYS A 424 7.44 -32.53 39.00
C LYS A 424 7.84 -32.26 37.52
N TRP A 425 8.11 -33.34 36.78
CA TRP A 425 8.49 -33.22 35.39
C TRP A 425 7.28 -32.89 34.49
N LEU A 426 6.10 -33.42 34.84
CA LEU A 426 4.85 -33.01 34.18
C LEU A 426 4.58 -31.51 34.34
N TYR A 427 4.71 -30.99 35.57
CA TYR A 427 4.58 -29.53 35.80
C TYR A 427 5.56 -28.71 34.95
N ARG A 428 6.83 -29.12 34.86
CA ARG A 428 7.83 -28.47 34.01
C ARG A 428 7.49 -28.52 32.50
N GLY A 429 6.98 -29.64 32.05
CA GLY A 429 6.52 -29.82 30.68
C GLY A 429 5.32 -28.96 30.34
N LEU A 430 4.35 -28.86 31.26
CA LEU A 430 3.19 -27.96 31.10
C LEU A 430 3.63 -26.48 31.08
N LEU A 431 4.53 -26.09 31.98
CA LEU A 431 5.14 -24.80 32.01
C LEU A 431 5.86 -24.44 30.69
N PHE A 432 6.62 -25.43 30.15
CA PHE A 432 7.33 -25.29 28.88
C PHE A 432 6.35 -25.04 27.71
N LEU A 433 5.19 -25.73 27.70
CA LEU A 433 4.14 -25.51 26.69
C LEU A 433 3.57 -24.09 26.75
N VAL A 434 3.24 -23.57 27.95
CA VAL A 434 2.70 -22.21 28.14
C VAL A 434 3.66 -21.13 27.60
N ILE A 435 4.96 -21.24 27.97
CA ILE A 435 5.97 -20.25 27.57
C ILE A 435 6.16 -20.22 26.06
N SER A 436 5.89 -21.31 25.38
CA SER A 436 6.29 -21.54 23.99
C SER A 436 5.37 -20.89 22.95
N CYS A 437 4.24 -20.26 23.32
CA CYS A 437 3.40 -19.58 22.34
C CYS A 437 4.13 -18.41 21.65
N PRO A 438 4.21 -18.34 20.31
CA PRO A 438 4.87 -17.22 19.62
C PRO A 438 3.99 -15.97 19.46
N CYS A 439 2.96 -15.75 20.32
CA CYS A 439 1.92 -14.73 20.21
C CYS A 439 2.46 -13.32 19.98
N ALA A 440 3.49 -12.94 20.75
CA ALA A 440 4.14 -11.62 20.60
C ALA A 440 4.70 -11.39 19.19
N LEU A 441 5.21 -12.42 18.53
CA LEU A 441 5.77 -12.34 17.16
C LEU A 441 4.68 -12.25 16.11
N VAL A 442 3.66 -13.09 16.23
CA VAL A 442 2.57 -13.22 15.25
C VAL A 442 1.77 -11.93 15.15
N ILE A 443 1.60 -11.21 16.26
CA ILE A 443 0.82 -9.97 16.31
C ILE A 443 1.68 -8.73 16.06
N SER A 444 2.85 -8.60 16.72
CA SER A 444 3.61 -7.35 16.69
C SER A 444 4.27 -7.04 15.35
N VAL A 445 4.61 -8.05 14.56
CA VAL A 445 5.31 -7.85 13.28
C VAL A 445 4.38 -7.29 12.21
N PRO A 446 3.21 -7.91 11.89
CA PRO A 446 2.24 -7.30 10.99
C PRO A 446 1.84 -5.89 11.47
N LEU A 447 1.56 -5.73 12.76
CA LEU A 447 1.18 -4.45 13.34
C LEU A 447 2.26 -3.37 13.12
N SER A 448 3.54 -3.72 13.21
CA SER A 448 4.65 -2.79 12.93
C SER A 448 4.65 -2.33 11.47
N PHE A 449 4.42 -3.24 10.52
CA PHE A 449 4.31 -2.90 9.11
C PHE A 449 3.12 -1.98 8.84
N PHE A 450 1.96 -2.32 9.37
CA PHE A 450 0.75 -1.48 9.20
C PHE A 450 0.91 -0.10 9.81
N ALA A 451 1.48 -0.02 11.02
CA ALA A 451 1.76 1.26 11.65
C ALA A 451 2.77 2.10 10.83
N GLY A 452 3.75 1.45 10.21
CA GLY A 452 4.72 2.09 9.32
C GLY A 452 4.08 2.62 8.02
N ILE A 453 3.25 1.82 7.37
CA ILE A 453 2.50 2.20 6.16
C ILE A 453 1.55 3.35 6.48
N GLY A 454 0.77 3.25 7.58
CA GLY A 454 -0.10 4.33 8.02
C GLY A 454 0.64 5.62 8.41
N GLY A 455 1.86 5.49 8.95
CA GLY A 455 2.74 6.63 9.23
C GLY A 455 3.27 7.30 7.94
N ALA A 456 3.58 6.53 6.91
CA ALA A 456 3.99 7.02 5.59
C ALA A 456 2.83 7.74 4.87
N SER A 457 1.63 7.15 4.91
CA SER A 457 0.43 7.71 4.29
C SER A 457 0.08 9.10 4.83
N LYS A 458 0.25 9.34 6.14
CA LYS A 458 0.07 10.68 6.75
C LYS A 458 1.01 11.76 6.20
N LYS A 459 2.07 11.37 5.50
CA LYS A 459 3.01 12.27 4.81
C LYS A 459 2.81 12.27 3.29
N GLY A 460 1.66 11.80 2.81
CA GLY A 460 1.38 11.69 1.38
C GLY A 460 2.22 10.62 0.66
N ILE A 461 2.76 9.63 1.38
CA ILE A 461 3.56 8.54 0.83
C ILE A 461 2.78 7.25 0.93
N LEU A 462 2.25 6.76 -0.18
CA LEU A 462 1.46 5.53 -0.24
C LEU A 462 2.35 4.34 -0.60
N ILE A 463 2.52 3.40 0.31
CA ILE A 463 3.31 2.17 0.10
C ILE A 463 2.37 0.99 -0.08
N LYS A 464 2.40 0.36 -1.25
CA LYS A 464 1.51 -0.77 -1.60
C LYS A 464 1.99 -2.09 -0.98
N GLY A 465 1.94 -2.16 0.36
CA GLY A 465 2.14 -3.39 1.12
C GLY A 465 3.45 -3.53 1.88
N ALA A 466 3.44 -4.45 2.84
CA ALA A 466 4.55 -4.72 3.73
C ALA A 466 5.82 -5.21 2.99
N LYS A 467 5.66 -5.96 1.88
CA LYS A 467 6.77 -6.38 1.01
C LYS A 467 7.54 -5.18 0.47
N ASN A 468 6.82 -4.16 -0.01
CA ASN A 468 7.42 -2.97 -0.63
C ASN A 468 8.11 -2.10 0.42
N LEU A 469 7.52 -2.00 1.63
CA LEU A 469 8.17 -1.33 2.76
C LEU A 469 9.47 -2.05 3.17
N GLU A 470 9.46 -3.39 3.26
CA GLU A 470 10.67 -4.17 3.57
C GLU A 470 11.74 -3.99 2.49
N THR A 471 11.37 -3.98 1.20
CA THR A 471 12.30 -3.80 0.08
C THR A 471 12.86 -2.37 0.07
N MET A 472 12.01 -1.35 0.28
CA MET A 472 12.41 0.06 0.37
C MET A 472 13.43 0.31 1.49
N ALA A 473 13.29 -0.35 2.64
CA ALA A 473 14.26 -0.26 3.73
C ALA A 473 15.65 -0.73 3.32
N LYS A 474 15.74 -1.68 2.39
CA LYS A 474 16.99 -2.28 1.89
C LYS A 474 17.54 -1.59 0.65
N CYS A 475 16.80 -0.64 0.07
CA CYS A 475 17.20 0.10 -1.12
C CYS A 475 18.55 0.78 -0.93
N LYS A 476 19.46 0.62 -1.91
CA LYS A 476 20.79 1.23 -1.95
C LYS A 476 21.02 2.11 -3.17
N THR A 477 20.26 1.91 -4.23
CA THR A 477 20.37 2.69 -5.47
C THR A 477 19.00 3.20 -5.86
N LEU A 478 18.89 4.49 -6.14
CA LEU A 478 17.72 5.14 -6.69
C LEU A 478 18.05 5.65 -8.09
N ALA A 479 17.46 5.05 -9.11
CA ALA A 479 17.46 5.62 -10.44
C ALA A 479 16.27 6.60 -10.55
N VAL A 480 16.51 7.79 -11.10
CA VAL A 480 15.50 8.83 -11.21
C VAL A 480 15.41 9.31 -12.65
N ASP A 481 14.18 9.50 -13.15
CA ASP A 481 13.97 10.26 -14.36
C ASP A 481 14.22 11.76 -14.09
N LYS A 482 14.52 12.51 -15.15
CA LYS A 482 14.69 13.96 -15.07
C LYS A 482 13.33 14.68 -15.02
N THR A 483 12.56 14.49 -16.08
CA THR A 483 11.37 15.29 -16.39
C THR A 483 10.21 14.93 -15.45
N GLY A 484 9.56 15.92 -14.85
CA GLY A 484 8.47 15.70 -13.90
C GLY A 484 8.90 15.09 -12.55
N THR A 485 10.09 14.50 -12.45
CA THR A 485 10.62 13.90 -11.21
C THR A 485 11.55 14.84 -10.48
N LEU A 486 12.70 15.18 -11.05
CA LEU A 486 13.63 16.18 -10.50
C LEU A 486 13.32 17.60 -10.96
N THR A 487 12.54 17.75 -12.01
CA THR A 487 12.11 18.98 -12.60
C THR A 487 10.58 19.12 -12.55
N LYS A 488 10.05 20.31 -12.80
CA LYS A 488 8.61 20.60 -12.73
C LYS A 488 7.81 19.98 -13.89
N GLY A 489 8.48 19.43 -14.92
CA GLY A 489 7.84 18.85 -16.10
C GLY A 489 7.15 19.88 -16.99
N LYS A 490 7.41 21.15 -16.78
CA LYS A 490 6.84 22.25 -17.55
C LYS A 490 7.95 23.11 -18.13
N PHE A 491 7.82 23.47 -19.39
CA PHE A 491 8.70 24.47 -19.97
C PHE A 491 8.49 25.81 -19.25
N THR A 492 9.56 26.42 -18.79
CA THR A 492 9.55 27.76 -18.19
C THR A 492 10.63 28.61 -18.82
N VAL A 493 10.41 29.95 -18.85
CA VAL A 493 11.43 30.89 -19.30
C VAL A 493 12.52 30.98 -18.24
N LEU A 494 13.70 30.44 -18.57
CA LEU A 494 14.88 30.42 -17.68
C LEU A 494 15.64 31.75 -17.70
N SER A 495 15.79 32.37 -18.90
CA SER A 495 16.42 33.68 -19.06
C SER A 495 15.89 34.37 -20.29
N VAL A 496 15.92 35.69 -20.25
CA VAL A 496 15.57 36.59 -21.36
C VAL A 496 16.80 37.41 -21.65
N ASN A 497 17.43 37.21 -22.81
CA ASN A 497 18.72 37.80 -23.19
C ASN A 497 18.50 38.84 -24.32
N PRO A 498 18.23 40.09 -24.02
CA PRO A 498 17.99 41.11 -25.01
C PRO A 498 19.26 41.57 -25.70
N GLN A 499 19.13 41.97 -26.99
CA GLN A 499 20.22 42.52 -27.76
C GLN A 499 19.77 43.85 -28.40
N GLY A 500 20.29 44.98 -27.92
CA GLY A 500 19.97 46.31 -28.42
C GLY A 500 18.60 46.86 -28.00
N VAL A 501 17.84 46.11 -27.20
CA VAL A 501 16.52 46.51 -26.66
C VAL A 501 16.45 46.21 -25.17
N SER A 502 15.38 46.66 -24.49
CA SER A 502 15.15 46.21 -23.09
C SER A 502 14.55 44.84 -23.04
N GLN A 503 14.69 44.17 -21.88
CA GLN A 503 14.11 42.85 -21.61
C GLN A 503 12.59 42.85 -21.80
N ASP A 504 11.91 43.90 -21.40
CA ASP A 504 10.46 44.04 -21.53
C ASP A 504 10.01 44.07 -23.00
N ILE A 505 10.75 44.78 -23.88
CA ILE A 505 10.45 44.83 -25.31
C ILE A 505 10.63 43.47 -25.98
N LEU A 506 11.69 42.74 -25.62
CA LEU A 506 11.93 41.39 -26.14
C LEU A 506 10.81 40.44 -25.71
N LEU A 507 10.45 40.47 -24.43
CA LEU A 507 9.42 39.60 -23.89
C LEU A 507 8.02 39.97 -24.41
N GLU A 508 7.71 41.29 -24.57
CA GLU A 508 6.47 41.74 -25.18
C GLU A 508 6.33 41.23 -26.62
N ALA A 509 7.35 41.47 -27.46
CA ALA A 509 7.34 41.02 -28.85
C ALA A 509 7.12 39.51 -28.98
N ALA A 510 7.82 38.71 -28.16
CA ALA A 510 7.67 37.26 -28.15
C ALA A 510 6.28 36.84 -27.66
N ALA A 511 5.77 37.45 -26.58
CA ALA A 511 4.47 37.10 -26.02
C ALA A 511 3.31 37.40 -26.96
N TYR A 512 3.37 38.55 -27.68
CA TYR A 512 2.38 38.88 -28.70
C TYR A 512 2.43 37.92 -29.89
N ALA A 513 3.63 37.55 -30.38
CA ALA A 513 3.78 36.57 -31.45
C ALA A 513 3.22 35.19 -31.07
N GLU A 514 3.47 34.72 -29.85
CA GLU A 514 3.06 33.43 -29.35
C GLU A 514 1.66 33.38 -28.71
N SER A 515 0.96 34.53 -28.70
CA SER A 515 -0.33 34.66 -27.99
C SER A 515 -1.44 33.70 -28.46
N MET A 516 -1.38 33.29 -29.72
CA MET A 516 -2.32 32.31 -30.31
C MET A 516 -1.76 30.90 -30.40
N SER A 517 -0.51 30.68 -29.95
CA SER A 517 0.15 29.39 -30.00
C SER A 517 -0.38 28.44 -28.89
N THR A 518 -0.71 27.23 -29.27
CA THR A 518 -1.03 26.14 -28.33
C THR A 518 0.21 25.38 -27.91
N HIS A 519 1.38 25.72 -28.42
CA HIS A 519 2.63 25.05 -28.10
C HIS A 519 3.09 25.39 -26.66
N PRO A 520 3.57 24.42 -25.86
CA PRO A 520 4.01 24.67 -24.48
C PRO A 520 5.04 25.80 -24.33
N ILE A 521 5.91 25.96 -25.30
CA ILE A 521 6.91 27.07 -25.37
C ILE A 521 6.20 28.42 -25.44
N GLY A 522 5.23 28.59 -26.34
CA GLY A 522 4.47 29.80 -26.50
C GLY A 522 3.68 30.18 -25.25
N ILE A 523 2.96 29.18 -24.68
CA ILE A 523 2.22 29.36 -23.43
C ILE A 523 3.15 29.84 -22.30
N SER A 524 4.35 29.32 -22.20
CA SER A 524 5.33 29.70 -21.17
C SER A 524 5.83 31.12 -21.33
N ILE A 525 6.02 31.59 -22.58
CA ILE A 525 6.42 32.96 -22.88
C ILE A 525 5.31 33.95 -22.52
N VAL A 526 4.06 33.62 -22.88
CA VAL A 526 2.89 34.44 -22.55
C VAL A 526 2.68 34.50 -21.03
N GLN A 527 2.78 33.40 -20.33
CA GLN A 527 2.70 33.36 -18.85
C GLN A 527 3.80 34.21 -18.20
N ARG A 528 5.02 34.17 -18.74
CA ARG A 528 6.15 34.94 -18.21
C ARG A 528 5.95 36.45 -18.42
N TYR A 529 5.30 36.85 -19.53
CA TYR A 529 4.95 38.22 -19.79
C TYR A 529 3.94 38.76 -18.77
N GLY A 530 2.93 37.96 -18.40
CA GLY A 530 2.03 38.22 -17.27
C GLY A 530 1.15 39.49 -17.40
N LYS A 531 1.08 40.10 -18.56
CA LYS A 531 0.22 41.25 -18.84
C LYS A 531 -0.85 40.83 -19.85
N GLU A 532 -1.97 41.56 -19.84
CA GLU A 532 -3.05 41.34 -20.81
C GLU A 532 -2.56 41.66 -22.24
N ILE A 533 -2.86 40.79 -23.18
CA ILE A 533 -2.48 40.95 -24.58
C ILE A 533 -3.62 41.63 -25.33
N ASP A 534 -3.38 42.86 -25.79
CA ASP A 534 -4.31 43.59 -26.63
C ASP A 534 -4.27 43.07 -28.07
N GLY A 535 -5.25 42.24 -28.43
CA GLY A 535 -5.34 41.64 -29.75
C GLY A 535 -5.49 42.68 -30.89
N ALA A 536 -5.89 43.95 -30.59
CA ALA A 536 -6.01 45.01 -31.60
C ALA A 536 -4.64 45.49 -32.12
N ARG A 537 -3.56 45.26 -31.37
CA ARG A 537 -2.18 45.60 -31.77
C ARG A 537 -1.53 44.53 -32.65
N LEU A 538 -2.15 43.33 -32.75
CA LEU A 538 -1.60 42.16 -33.45
C LEU A 538 -2.32 41.96 -34.79
N SER A 539 -1.56 41.75 -35.86
CA SER A 539 -2.09 41.37 -37.18
C SER A 539 -1.18 40.40 -37.90
N ASP A 540 -1.70 39.79 -38.98
CA ASP A 540 -0.96 38.89 -39.88
C ASP A 540 -0.21 37.76 -39.16
N VAL A 541 -0.88 37.10 -38.22
CA VAL A 541 -0.27 35.97 -37.48
C VAL A 541 -0.26 34.74 -38.36
N GLU A 542 0.95 34.19 -38.62
CA GLU A 542 1.19 32.99 -39.41
C GLU A 542 2.10 32.03 -38.65
N GLU A 543 1.62 30.84 -38.38
CA GLU A 543 2.44 29.79 -37.81
C GLU A 543 3.22 29.07 -38.91
N ILE A 544 4.55 29.09 -38.83
CA ILE A 544 5.46 28.42 -39.75
C ILE A 544 5.83 27.07 -39.15
N ALA A 545 5.19 26.02 -39.65
CA ALA A 545 5.28 24.68 -39.11
C ALA A 545 6.74 24.23 -38.82
N GLY A 546 6.99 23.87 -37.58
CA GLY A 546 8.28 23.38 -37.09
C GLY A 546 9.38 24.45 -36.94
N ASN A 547 9.13 25.74 -37.26
CA ASN A 547 10.11 26.82 -37.21
C ASN A 547 9.74 27.95 -36.26
N GLY A 548 8.47 28.28 -36.09
CA GLY A 548 8.01 29.36 -35.20
C GLY A 548 6.85 30.14 -35.76
N VAL A 549 6.71 31.42 -35.34
CA VAL A 549 5.58 32.29 -35.66
C VAL A 549 6.10 33.58 -36.30
N ARG A 550 5.38 34.03 -37.33
CA ARG A 550 5.49 35.36 -37.94
C ARG A 550 4.23 36.14 -37.57
N ALA A 551 4.38 37.38 -37.14
CA ALA A 551 3.26 38.26 -36.80
C ALA A 551 3.62 39.73 -37.03
N LYS A 552 2.64 40.62 -36.95
CA LYS A 552 2.90 42.07 -36.93
C LYS A 552 2.35 42.68 -35.63
N LEU A 553 3.19 43.40 -34.90
CA LEU A 553 2.83 44.17 -33.70
C LEU A 553 2.97 45.67 -34.03
N ASP A 554 1.88 46.41 -33.90
CA ASP A 554 1.83 47.85 -34.26
C ASP A 554 2.39 48.13 -35.66
N GLY A 555 2.13 47.22 -36.62
CA GLY A 555 2.61 47.32 -38.02
C GLY A 555 4.05 46.87 -38.24
N LYS A 556 4.82 46.50 -37.20
CA LYS A 556 6.20 46.00 -37.30
C LYS A 556 6.21 44.48 -37.34
N GLU A 557 6.98 43.92 -38.26
CA GLU A 557 7.10 42.48 -38.38
C GLU A 557 7.87 41.85 -37.21
N ILE A 558 7.30 40.80 -36.62
CA ILE A 558 7.96 39.96 -35.62
C ILE A 558 8.20 38.60 -36.21
N LEU A 559 9.39 38.06 -36.01
CA LEU A 559 9.72 36.65 -36.20
C LEU A 559 10.11 36.06 -34.84
N CYS A 560 9.40 35.01 -34.41
CA CYS A 560 9.62 34.36 -33.12
C CYS A 560 9.74 32.85 -33.35
N GLY A 561 10.90 32.25 -33.05
CA GLY A 561 11.07 30.81 -33.28
C GLY A 561 12.51 30.31 -33.28
N LYS A 562 12.77 29.25 -34.05
CA LYS A 562 14.10 28.69 -34.20
C LYS A 562 15.04 29.65 -34.94
N LYS A 563 16.35 29.50 -34.71
CA LYS A 563 17.40 30.25 -35.39
C LYS A 563 17.26 30.18 -36.91
N ALA A 564 16.93 28.98 -37.44
CA ALA A 564 16.70 28.80 -38.89
C ALA A 564 15.62 29.68 -39.47
N LEU A 565 14.58 30.03 -38.70
CA LEU A 565 13.52 30.96 -39.16
C LEU A 565 14.09 32.35 -39.45
N LEU A 566 14.96 32.85 -38.58
CA LEU A 566 15.58 34.16 -38.75
C LEU A 566 16.59 34.13 -39.91
N GLU A 567 17.42 33.12 -39.98
CA GLU A 567 18.44 32.94 -41.03
C GLU A 567 17.79 32.85 -42.44
N THR A 568 16.67 32.10 -42.55
CA THR A 568 15.92 32.03 -43.81
C THR A 568 15.37 33.38 -44.27
N ASN A 569 15.12 34.30 -43.32
CA ASN A 569 14.68 35.67 -43.60
C ASN A 569 15.86 36.67 -43.64
N GLY A 570 17.09 36.19 -43.74
CA GLY A 570 18.31 37.02 -43.90
C GLY A 570 18.77 37.74 -42.63
N ILE A 571 18.28 37.31 -41.44
CA ILE A 571 18.63 37.92 -40.16
C ILE A 571 19.64 37.04 -39.44
N ALA A 572 20.85 37.58 -39.23
CA ALA A 572 21.88 36.88 -38.49
C ALA A 572 21.56 36.90 -36.98
N ALA A 573 21.34 35.72 -36.40
CA ALA A 573 21.12 35.56 -34.96
C ALA A 573 22.38 35.04 -34.27
N GLN A 574 22.84 35.75 -33.26
CA GLN A 574 23.90 35.24 -32.38
C GLN A 574 23.27 34.28 -31.40
N SER A 575 23.85 33.07 -31.28
CA SER A 575 23.42 32.04 -30.34
C SER A 575 24.29 32.07 -29.10
N SER A 576 23.68 32.04 -27.91
CA SER A 576 24.41 31.66 -26.70
C SER A 576 24.73 30.16 -26.77
N GLU A 577 25.90 29.77 -26.26
CA GLU A 577 26.33 28.36 -26.19
C GLU A 577 25.52 27.52 -25.15
N ASP A 578 24.38 28.04 -24.72
CA ASP A 578 23.59 27.33 -23.70
C ASP A 578 22.77 26.17 -24.30
N SER A 579 22.78 25.06 -23.63
CA SER A 579 22.11 23.81 -24.02
C SER A 579 20.58 23.84 -23.81
N ALA A 580 20.03 24.99 -23.44
CA ALA A 580 18.58 25.21 -23.29
C ALA A 580 17.90 25.38 -24.65
N THR A 581 16.59 25.12 -24.70
CA THR A 581 15.77 25.43 -25.88
C THR A 581 15.69 26.96 -26.05
N ALA A 582 16.27 27.46 -27.12
CA ALA A 582 16.28 28.90 -27.39
C ALA A 582 15.21 29.29 -28.42
N VAL A 583 14.46 30.30 -28.09
CA VAL A 583 13.53 31.02 -29.00
C VAL A 583 14.18 32.34 -29.37
N TYR A 584 14.44 32.50 -30.65
CA TYR A 584 15.06 33.72 -31.23
C TYR A 584 13.97 34.68 -31.69
N VAL A 585 14.15 35.95 -31.38
CA VAL A 585 13.16 36.97 -31.72
C VAL A 585 13.79 38.09 -32.56
N ALA A 586 13.15 38.39 -33.66
CA ALA A 586 13.48 39.56 -34.48
C ALA A 586 12.29 40.50 -34.59
N LEU A 587 12.56 41.79 -34.62
CA LEU A 587 11.59 42.84 -34.75
C LEU A 587 12.04 43.78 -35.89
N ASP A 588 11.16 44.00 -36.89
CA ASP A 588 11.39 44.87 -38.05
C ASP A 588 12.73 44.57 -38.77
N GLY A 589 12.98 43.26 -39.02
CA GLY A 589 14.17 42.76 -39.71
C GLY A 589 15.47 42.78 -38.88
N LYS A 590 15.42 43.09 -37.58
CA LYS A 590 16.57 43.10 -36.68
C LYS A 590 16.44 42.08 -35.60
N PHE A 591 17.50 41.34 -35.37
CA PHE A 591 17.58 40.43 -34.20
C PHE A 591 17.58 41.25 -32.91
N ILE A 592 16.65 40.98 -32.00
CA ILE A 592 16.48 41.73 -30.75
C ILE A 592 16.80 40.91 -29.51
N GLY A 593 17.04 39.57 -29.66
CA GLY A 593 17.47 38.72 -28.55
C GLY A 593 16.91 37.30 -28.61
N GLU A 594 17.27 36.54 -27.60
CA GLU A 594 16.83 35.19 -27.43
C GLU A 594 16.17 35.00 -26.06
N ILE A 595 15.21 34.08 -26.00
CA ILE A 595 14.56 33.60 -24.77
C ILE A 595 14.94 32.14 -24.58
N LEU A 596 15.60 31.84 -23.47
CA LEU A 596 15.97 30.47 -23.12
C LEU A 596 14.87 29.84 -22.27
N LEU A 597 14.39 28.68 -22.74
CA LEU A 597 13.39 27.89 -22.05
C LEU A 597 13.97 26.57 -21.65
N GLY A 598 13.46 26.02 -20.59
CA GLY A 598 13.86 24.69 -20.11
C GLY A 598 12.92 24.22 -19.01
N ASP A 599 13.14 23.00 -18.62
CA ASP A 599 12.42 22.40 -17.52
C ASP A 599 13.12 22.76 -16.19
N GLU A 600 12.41 23.48 -15.33
CA GLU A 600 12.95 24.02 -14.09
C GLU A 600 13.15 22.92 -13.06
N ILE A 601 14.32 22.86 -12.44
CA ILE A 601 14.62 21.91 -11.36
C ILE A 601 13.82 22.32 -10.12
N LYS A 602 13.11 21.35 -9.51
CA LYS A 602 12.37 21.58 -8.26
C LYS A 602 13.34 21.99 -7.15
N GLU A 603 12.93 22.92 -6.31
CA GLU A 603 13.78 23.48 -5.23
C GLU A 603 14.26 22.41 -4.25
N THR A 604 13.44 21.39 -4.05
CA THR A 604 13.71 20.28 -3.12
C THR A 604 14.61 19.20 -3.69
N SER A 605 14.88 19.16 -5.02
CA SER A 605 15.62 18.07 -5.68
C SER A 605 17.05 17.92 -5.16
N ALA A 606 17.78 19.01 -4.98
CA ALA A 606 19.14 18.98 -4.45
C ALA A 606 19.16 18.48 -2.98
N THR A 607 18.19 18.95 -2.18
CA THR A 607 18.01 18.52 -0.80
C THR A 607 17.64 17.03 -0.73
N ALA A 608 16.77 16.55 -1.62
CA ALA A 608 16.40 15.14 -1.73
C ALA A 608 17.61 14.25 -1.99
N VAL A 609 18.43 14.61 -2.98
CA VAL A 609 19.67 13.87 -3.31
C VAL A 609 20.67 13.87 -2.14
N SER A 610 20.81 15.00 -1.43
CA SER A 610 21.67 15.07 -0.25
C SER A 610 21.19 14.16 0.88
N ARG A 611 19.90 14.21 1.21
CA ARG A 611 19.28 13.36 2.24
C ARG A 611 19.37 11.86 1.89
N LEU A 612 19.18 11.50 0.63
CA LEU A 612 19.33 10.12 0.16
C LEU A 612 20.77 9.64 0.32
N ARG A 613 21.75 10.49 0.00
CA ARG A 613 23.17 10.20 0.18
C ARG A 613 23.52 10.00 1.67
N GLU A 614 22.99 10.82 2.57
CA GLU A 614 23.15 10.66 4.03
C GLU A 614 22.56 9.32 4.52
N LEU A 615 21.48 8.88 3.89
CA LEU A 615 20.90 7.56 4.12
C LEU A 615 21.68 6.42 3.43
N GLY A 616 22.78 6.70 2.73
CA GLY A 616 23.58 5.70 2.01
C GLY A 616 22.86 5.12 0.79
N VAL A 617 21.99 5.93 0.14
CA VAL A 617 21.34 5.60 -1.15
C VAL A 617 22.04 6.39 -2.24
N GLU A 618 22.64 5.71 -3.22
CA GLU A 618 23.21 6.33 -4.41
C GLU A 618 22.07 6.73 -5.37
N THR A 619 22.11 7.97 -5.87
CA THR A 619 21.16 8.44 -6.88
C THR A 619 21.79 8.43 -8.25
N VAL A 620 21.12 7.87 -9.25
CA VAL A 620 21.53 7.75 -10.65
C VAL A 620 20.48 8.44 -11.53
N LEU A 621 20.90 9.38 -12.36
CA LEU A 621 20.00 10.09 -13.28
C LEU A 621 19.89 9.32 -14.60
N LEU A 622 18.66 9.05 -15.05
CA LEU A 622 18.34 8.50 -16.39
C LEU A 622 17.55 9.54 -17.17
N THR A 623 18.01 9.92 -18.36
CA THR A 623 17.32 10.96 -19.17
C THR A 623 17.48 10.73 -20.67
N GLY A 624 16.48 11.14 -21.46
CA GLY A 624 16.56 11.21 -22.91
C GLY A 624 17.30 12.45 -23.43
N ASP A 625 17.67 13.39 -22.55
CA ASP A 625 18.36 14.62 -22.95
C ASP A 625 19.77 14.36 -23.46
N LYS A 626 20.29 15.36 -24.19
CA LYS A 626 21.70 15.38 -24.60
C LYS A 626 22.64 15.40 -23.39
N LYS A 627 23.83 14.85 -23.57
CA LYS A 627 24.84 14.70 -22.52
C LYS A 627 25.12 15.98 -21.76
N ASP A 628 25.27 17.11 -22.45
CA ASP A 628 25.63 18.39 -21.83
C ASP A 628 24.50 18.91 -20.89
N THR A 629 23.24 18.73 -21.29
CA THR A 629 22.08 19.08 -20.46
C THR A 629 21.99 18.18 -19.24
N ALA A 630 22.15 16.87 -19.44
CA ALA A 630 22.13 15.87 -18.36
C ALA A 630 23.22 16.15 -17.32
N GLU A 631 24.44 16.49 -17.77
CA GLU A 631 25.57 16.82 -16.91
C GLU A 631 25.33 18.08 -16.08
N LYS A 632 24.78 19.15 -16.70
CA LYS A 632 24.43 20.40 -15.99
C LYS A 632 23.39 20.13 -14.89
N VAL A 633 22.35 19.35 -15.18
CA VAL A 633 21.31 19.00 -14.20
C VAL A 633 21.93 18.12 -13.09
N ALA A 634 22.65 17.07 -13.43
CA ALA A 634 23.29 16.18 -12.47
C ALA A 634 24.21 16.95 -11.50
N LYS A 635 25.02 17.85 -12.03
CA LYS A 635 25.92 18.70 -11.23
C LYS A 635 25.14 19.65 -10.30
N LYS A 636 24.03 20.24 -10.79
CA LYS A 636 23.21 21.18 -10.01
C LYS A 636 22.49 20.50 -8.85
N VAL A 637 21.98 19.27 -9.05
CA VAL A 637 21.33 18.50 -7.98
C VAL A 637 22.29 17.65 -7.15
N GLY A 638 23.56 17.52 -7.57
CA GLY A 638 24.61 16.80 -6.84
C GLY A 638 24.63 15.29 -7.12
N ILE A 639 24.12 14.84 -8.26
CA ILE A 639 24.20 13.45 -8.73
C ILE A 639 25.53 13.22 -9.43
N LYS A 640 26.22 12.10 -9.11
CA LYS A 640 27.52 11.75 -9.67
C LYS A 640 27.43 10.90 -10.94
N THR A 641 26.44 9.99 -10.98
CA THR A 641 26.29 9.01 -12.05
C THR A 641 25.04 9.37 -12.86
N PHE A 642 25.21 9.57 -14.18
CA PHE A 642 24.07 9.85 -15.07
C PHE A 642 24.23 9.13 -16.40
N PHE A 643 23.10 8.85 -17.05
CA PHE A 643 23.00 8.30 -18.40
C PHE A 643 22.07 9.18 -19.21
N SER A 644 22.56 9.64 -20.35
CA SER A 644 21.89 10.58 -21.27
C SER A 644 21.51 9.87 -22.57
N GLU A 645 20.69 10.55 -23.39
CA GLU A 645 20.27 10.11 -24.73
C GLU A 645 19.58 8.73 -24.74
N LEU A 646 18.84 8.41 -23.63
CA LEU A 646 18.15 7.15 -23.48
C LEU A 646 16.75 7.20 -24.12
N LEU A 647 16.45 6.26 -24.98
CA LEU A 647 15.08 5.94 -25.37
C LEU A 647 14.36 5.22 -24.20
N PRO A 648 13.01 5.19 -24.17
CA PRO A 648 12.27 4.49 -23.10
C PRO A 648 12.72 3.04 -22.90
N GLU A 649 12.95 2.29 -23.98
CA GLU A 649 13.45 0.91 -23.93
C GLU A 649 14.85 0.82 -23.30
N ASN A 650 15.73 1.76 -23.64
CA ASN A 650 17.07 1.79 -23.08
C ASN A 650 17.09 2.14 -21.59
N LYS A 651 16.08 2.90 -21.08
CA LYS A 651 15.92 3.13 -19.64
C LYS A 651 15.63 1.80 -18.92
N VAL A 652 14.77 0.94 -19.47
CA VAL A 652 14.46 -0.39 -18.90
C VAL A 652 15.73 -1.24 -18.85
N GLU A 653 16.47 -1.35 -19.96
CA GLU A 653 17.72 -2.11 -20.03
C GLU A 653 18.75 -1.60 -19.00
N LYS A 654 18.81 -0.27 -18.83
CA LYS A 654 19.75 0.35 -17.87
C LYS A 654 19.38 0.02 -16.44
N VAL A 655 18.11 0.05 -16.07
CA VAL A 655 17.65 -0.37 -14.74
C VAL A 655 17.94 -1.86 -14.53
N GLU A 656 17.75 -2.71 -15.52
CA GLU A 656 18.14 -4.12 -15.43
C GLU A 656 19.63 -4.34 -15.22
N GLN A 657 20.47 -3.54 -15.89
CA GLN A 657 21.91 -3.58 -15.67
C GLN A 657 22.26 -3.20 -14.24
N LEU A 658 21.61 -2.15 -13.70
CA LEU A 658 21.79 -1.73 -12.31
C LEU A 658 21.33 -2.80 -11.31
N ILE A 659 20.24 -3.51 -11.58
CA ILE A 659 19.73 -4.62 -10.73
C ILE A 659 20.70 -5.80 -10.72
N LYS A 660 21.33 -6.10 -11.86
CA LYS A 660 22.31 -7.19 -12.00
C LYS A 660 23.67 -6.87 -11.38
N ASP A 661 23.97 -5.61 -11.08
CA ASP A 661 25.22 -5.20 -10.46
C ASP A 661 25.25 -5.63 -8.98
N PRO A 662 26.19 -6.51 -8.56
CA PRO A 662 26.28 -7.00 -7.19
C PRO A 662 26.50 -5.91 -6.15
N ASP A 663 27.12 -4.80 -6.54
CA ASP A 663 27.42 -3.67 -5.65
C ASP A 663 26.21 -2.75 -5.45
N ARG A 664 25.23 -2.80 -6.36
CA ARG A 664 24.03 -1.95 -6.41
C ARG A 664 22.74 -2.67 -6.04
N ARG A 665 22.77 -3.44 -4.98
CA ARG A 665 21.64 -4.26 -4.54
C ARG A 665 20.40 -3.44 -4.25
N LEU A 666 19.24 -3.89 -4.79
CA LEU A 666 17.90 -3.33 -4.68
C LEU A 666 17.83 -1.90 -5.22
N VAL A 667 17.44 -1.85 -6.47
CA VAL A 667 17.30 -0.62 -7.26
C VAL A 667 15.87 -0.14 -7.22
N ALA A 668 15.65 1.08 -6.73
CA ALA A 668 14.40 1.80 -6.90
C ALA A 668 14.46 2.64 -8.18
N PHE A 669 13.33 2.84 -8.84
CA PHE A 669 13.18 3.79 -9.92
C PHE A 669 12.05 4.76 -9.63
N ALA A 670 12.29 6.07 -9.81
CA ALA A 670 11.28 7.13 -9.65
C ALA A 670 11.05 7.84 -10.99
N GLY A 671 9.79 7.92 -11.38
CA GLY A 671 9.31 8.59 -12.60
C GLY A 671 7.90 9.15 -12.40
N ASP A 672 7.43 9.99 -13.34
CA ASP A 672 6.14 10.69 -13.23
C ASP A 672 5.13 10.28 -14.32
N GLY A 673 5.58 9.73 -15.44
CA GLY A 673 4.82 9.64 -16.67
C GLY A 673 4.42 8.23 -17.12
N ILE A 674 3.52 8.20 -18.11
CA ILE A 674 3.11 6.99 -18.81
C ILE A 674 4.32 6.30 -19.47
N ASN A 675 5.28 7.09 -19.96
CA ASN A 675 6.49 6.58 -20.61
C ASN A 675 7.42 5.83 -19.64
N ASP A 676 7.35 6.11 -18.36
CA ASP A 676 8.18 5.47 -17.33
C ASP A 676 7.51 4.25 -16.67
N ALA A 677 6.22 4.01 -16.94
CA ALA A 677 5.50 2.87 -16.36
C ALA A 677 6.19 1.50 -16.58
N PRO A 678 6.75 1.19 -17.77
CA PRO A 678 7.51 -0.05 -17.96
C PRO A 678 8.78 -0.12 -17.09
N VAL A 679 9.45 1.02 -16.87
CA VAL A 679 10.67 1.11 -16.05
C VAL A 679 10.31 0.99 -14.57
N ILE A 680 9.23 1.66 -14.14
CA ILE A 680 8.65 1.59 -12.78
C ILE A 680 8.32 0.13 -12.44
N ALA A 681 7.59 -0.56 -13.32
CA ALA A 681 7.20 -1.96 -13.12
C ALA A 681 8.41 -2.93 -13.08
N ARG A 682 9.51 -2.59 -13.75
CA ARG A 682 10.70 -3.45 -13.86
C ARG A 682 11.68 -3.31 -12.71
N ALA A 683 11.69 -2.19 -12.03
CA ALA A 683 12.56 -1.95 -10.87
C ALA A 683 12.24 -2.89 -9.70
N ASP A 684 13.18 -3.08 -8.75
CA ASP A 684 12.89 -3.79 -7.49
C ASP A 684 11.83 -3.04 -6.67
N ILE A 685 11.77 -1.71 -6.81
CA ILE A 685 10.71 -0.84 -6.30
C ILE A 685 10.45 0.27 -7.32
N GLY A 686 9.23 0.33 -7.81
CA GLY A 686 8.73 1.42 -8.63
C GLY A 686 8.13 2.53 -7.77
N ILE A 687 8.51 3.77 -8.04
CA ILE A 687 8.01 4.97 -7.36
C ILE A 687 7.37 5.89 -8.38
N ALA A 688 6.07 6.18 -8.23
CA ALA A 688 5.37 7.16 -9.04
C ALA A 688 5.35 8.51 -8.32
N MET A 689 5.67 9.59 -9.07
CA MET A 689 5.63 10.97 -8.61
C MET A 689 4.29 11.62 -8.99
N GLY A 690 3.80 12.54 -8.14
CA GLY A 690 2.61 13.34 -8.42
C GLY A 690 1.32 12.53 -8.45
N GLY A 691 0.62 12.43 -7.36
CA GLY A 691 -0.50 11.52 -7.04
C GLY A 691 -1.65 11.38 -8.05
N LEU A 692 -1.67 12.09 -9.18
CA LEU A 692 -2.79 12.09 -10.13
C LEU A 692 -2.38 12.30 -11.60
N GLY A 693 -1.07 12.29 -11.91
CA GLY A 693 -0.59 12.59 -13.26
C GLY A 693 -0.79 11.47 -14.29
N SER A 694 -0.72 10.21 -13.87
CA SER A 694 -0.86 9.07 -14.77
C SER A 694 -1.37 7.85 -14.01
N ASP A 695 -2.60 7.47 -14.24
CA ASP A 695 -3.20 6.26 -13.66
C ASP A 695 -2.35 5.02 -13.95
N ILE A 696 -1.75 4.94 -15.13
CA ILE A 696 -0.90 3.81 -15.55
C ILE A 696 0.39 3.76 -14.71
N ALA A 697 1.05 4.91 -14.46
CA ALA A 697 2.24 4.95 -13.62
C ALA A 697 1.91 4.62 -12.16
N ILE A 698 0.78 5.14 -11.66
CA ILE A 698 0.28 4.81 -10.33
C ILE A 698 0.02 3.30 -10.20
N GLU A 699 -0.65 2.67 -11.17
CA GLU A 699 -0.94 1.25 -11.13
C GLU A 699 0.33 0.39 -11.11
N ALA A 700 1.31 0.76 -11.94
CA ALA A 700 2.59 0.06 -12.06
C ALA A 700 3.50 0.23 -10.82
N ALA A 701 3.34 1.31 -10.05
CA ALA A 701 4.25 1.64 -8.94
C ALA A 701 3.96 0.83 -7.67
N ASP A 702 5.00 0.60 -6.88
CA ASP A 702 4.96 0.02 -5.53
C ASP A 702 4.80 1.09 -4.44
N VAL A 703 5.27 2.31 -4.73
CA VAL A 703 5.19 3.48 -3.87
C VAL A 703 4.66 4.65 -4.70
N VAL A 704 3.68 5.36 -4.18
CA VAL A 704 3.12 6.57 -4.83
C VAL A 704 3.34 7.76 -3.91
N LEU A 705 3.92 8.82 -4.44
CA LEU A 705 4.09 10.09 -3.74
C LEU A 705 2.96 11.03 -4.17
N MET A 706 2.07 11.37 -3.23
CA MET A 706 0.91 12.23 -3.51
C MET A 706 1.30 13.68 -3.70
N ASN A 707 2.32 14.13 -2.95
CA ASN A 707 2.98 15.39 -3.17
C ASN A 707 4.04 15.23 -4.27
N ASP A 708 4.15 16.19 -5.14
CA ASP A 708 5.14 16.17 -6.24
C ASP A 708 6.55 16.58 -5.77
N ASP A 709 6.93 16.14 -4.53
CA ASP A 709 8.19 16.48 -3.88
C ASP A 709 9.18 15.30 -3.86
N PRO A 710 10.33 15.40 -4.56
CA PRO A 710 11.38 14.37 -4.54
C PRO A 710 11.93 14.08 -3.13
N SER A 711 11.84 15.03 -2.17
CA SER A 711 12.32 14.83 -0.81
C SER A 711 11.55 13.74 -0.06
N SER A 712 10.30 13.47 -0.46
CA SER A 712 9.45 12.42 0.08
C SER A 712 10.01 11.02 -0.16
N ILE A 713 10.86 10.81 -1.18
CA ILE A 713 11.57 9.54 -1.40
C ILE A 713 12.51 9.25 -0.22
N ALA A 714 13.23 10.28 0.25
CA ALA A 714 14.12 10.12 1.40
C ALA A 714 13.32 9.80 2.70
N ASP A 715 12.14 10.41 2.86
CA ASP A 715 11.25 10.11 3.97
C ASP A 715 10.68 8.68 3.88
N ALA A 716 10.33 8.19 2.69
CA ALA A 716 9.91 6.81 2.46
C ALA A 716 10.99 5.81 2.90
N VAL A 717 12.25 6.03 2.50
CA VAL A 717 13.38 5.21 2.92
C VAL A 717 13.58 5.25 4.45
N LYS A 718 13.54 6.44 5.05
CA LYS A 718 13.71 6.64 6.50
C LYS A 718 12.63 5.92 7.30
N ILE A 719 11.36 6.06 6.91
CA ILE A 719 10.21 5.41 7.56
C ILE A 719 10.36 3.90 7.44
N SER A 720 10.65 3.40 6.24
CA SER A 720 10.81 1.97 5.98
C SER A 720 11.93 1.36 6.82
N ARG A 721 13.10 2.00 6.90
CA ARG A 721 14.23 1.53 7.72
C ARG A 721 13.90 1.52 9.21
N LYS A 722 13.22 2.55 9.70
CA LYS A 722 12.85 2.62 11.12
C LYS A 722 11.80 1.58 11.48
N THR A 723 10.83 1.33 10.60
CA THR A 723 9.84 0.26 10.76
C THR A 723 10.56 -1.10 10.84
N MET A 724 11.48 -1.39 9.92
CA MET A 724 12.26 -2.63 9.95
C MET A 724 13.15 -2.76 11.19
N THR A 725 13.64 -1.66 11.74
CA THR A 725 14.38 -1.67 13.01
C THR A 725 13.45 -2.09 14.15
N ILE A 726 12.27 -1.51 14.24
CA ILE A 726 11.26 -1.86 15.26
C ILE A 726 10.83 -3.34 15.13
N VAL A 727 10.61 -3.81 13.90
CA VAL A 727 10.31 -5.23 13.64
C VAL A 727 11.43 -6.13 14.19
N ARG A 728 12.69 -5.77 13.91
CA ARG A 728 13.85 -6.53 14.39
C ARG A 728 13.99 -6.47 15.91
N GLU A 729 13.78 -5.31 16.52
CA GLU A 729 13.75 -5.14 17.99
C GLU A 729 12.71 -6.08 18.61
N ASN A 730 11.49 -6.11 18.08
CA ASN A 730 10.41 -6.97 18.57
C ASN A 730 10.77 -8.45 18.45
N ILE A 731 11.33 -8.87 17.30
CA ILE A 731 11.75 -10.27 17.09
C ILE A 731 12.84 -10.68 18.10
N ILE A 732 13.89 -9.88 18.23
CA ILE A 732 15.01 -10.17 19.11
C ILE A 732 14.55 -10.18 20.58
N PHE A 733 13.74 -9.20 20.99
CA PHE A 733 13.23 -9.09 22.34
C PHE A 733 12.32 -10.28 22.68
N ALA A 734 11.33 -10.60 21.83
CA ALA A 734 10.40 -11.68 22.07
C ALA A 734 11.12 -13.04 22.14
N LEU A 735 11.99 -13.34 21.17
CA LEU A 735 12.74 -14.61 21.18
C LEU A 735 13.73 -14.69 22.34
N GLY A 736 14.40 -13.58 22.68
CA GLY A 736 15.38 -13.53 23.77
C GLY A 736 14.75 -13.80 25.14
N VAL A 737 13.67 -13.10 25.47
CA VAL A 737 12.95 -13.28 26.74
C VAL A 737 12.37 -14.68 26.82
N LYS A 738 11.73 -15.18 25.75
CA LYS A 738 11.15 -16.53 25.71
C LYS A 738 12.20 -17.61 25.89
N SER A 739 13.33 -17.52 25.19
CA SER A 739 14.42 -18.49 25.34
C SER A 739 14.95 -18.53 26.77
N LEU A 740 15.11 -17.37 27.41
CA LEU A 740 15.58 -17.27 28.78
C LEU A 740 14.60 -17.91 29.77
N VAL A 741 13.29 -17.60 29.63
CA VAL A 741 12.25 -18.14 30.52
C VAL A 741 12.02 -19.65 30.28
N LEU A 742 12.16 -20.14 29.04
CA LEU A 742 12.13 -21.57 28.72
C LEU A 742 13.26 -22.33 29.42
N ILE A 743 14.48 -21.77 29.42
CA ILE A 743 15.62 -22.37 30.15
C ILE A 743 15.34 -22.39 31.64
N PHE A 744 14.85 -21.30 32.23
CA PHE A 744 14.50 -21.27 33.66
C PHE A 744 13.36 -22.22 33.99
N GLY A 745 12.35 -22.37 33.12
CA GLY A 745 11.27 -23.32 33.26
C GLY A 745 11.76 -24.77 33.28
N ALA A 746 12.62 -25.14 32.33
CA ALA A 746 13.20 -26.48 32.24
C ALA A 746 14.07 -26.81 33.46
N LEU A 747 14.83 -25.82 33.98
CA LEU A 747 15.62 -25.99 35.21
C LEU A 747 14.76 -26.01 36.49
N GLY A 748 13.47 -25.63 36.40
CA GLY A 748 12.56 -25.57 37.55
C GLY A 748 12.75 -24.33 38.42
N LEU A 749 13.36 -23.27 37.85
CA LEU A 749 13.58 -21.98 38.50
C LEU A 749 12.46 -20.96 38.20
N ALA A 750 11.61 -21.27 37.21
CA ALA A 750 10.45 -20.46 36.83
C ALA A 750 9.16 -21.15 37.29
N GLY A 751 8.23 -20.39 37.84
CA GLY A 751 6.86 -20.82 38.09
C GLY A 751 5.92 -20.38 36.96
N MET A 752 4.69 -20.88 36.97
CA MET A 752 3.66 -20.62 35.94
C MET A 752 3.34 -19.11 35.81
N TRP A 753 3.39 -18.36 36.90
CA TRP A 753 3.21 -16.90 36.90
C TRP A 753 4.23 -16.17 36.03
N LEU A 754 5.50 -16.57 36.13
CA LEU A 754 6.56 -15.98 35.32
C LEU A 754 6.40 -16.37 33.84
N ALA A 755 5.90 -17.57 33.58
CA ALA A 755 5.62 -18.05 32.23
C ALA A 755 4.57 -17.20 31.52
N VAL A 756 3.43 -17.00 32.17
CA VAL A 756 2.33 -16.20 31.61
C VAL A 756 2.72 -14.74 31.50
N PHE A 757 3.41 -14.20 32.51
CA PHE A 757 3.91 -12.82 32.43
C PHE A 757 4.91 -12.65 31.26
N ALA A 758 5.77 -13.61 31.02
CA ALA A 758 6.71 -13.59 29.90
C ALA A 758 6.01 -13.71 28.54
N ASP A 759 4.87 -14.36 28.45
CA ASP A 759 4.10 -14.45 27.22
C ASP A 759 3.29 -13.17 26.95
N VAL A 760 2.36 -12.85 27.85
CA VAL A 760 1.46 -11.72 27.72
C VAL A 760 2.20 -10.37 27.85
N GLY A 761 3.10 -10.23 28.85
CA GLY A 761 3.85 -9.00 29.06
C GLY A 761 4.77 -8.66 27.88
N VAL A 762 5.42 -9.66 27.30
CA VAL A 762 6.25 -9.48 26.11
C VAL A 762 5.40 -9.08 24.91
N ALA A 763 4.21 -9.68 24.72
CA ALA A 763 3.31 -9.33 23.64
C ALA A 763 2.84 -7.87 23.75
N VAL A 764 2.41 -7.42 24.93
CA VAL A 764 2.00 -6.03 25.17
C VAL A 764 3.16 -5.06 24.90
N ILE A 765 4.37 -5.33 25.40
CA ILE A 765 5.54 -4.48 25.16
C ILE A 765 5.86 -4.43 23.65
N ALA A 766 5.82 -5.55 22.95
CA ALA A 766 6.09 -5.62 21.52
C ALA A 766 5.03 -4.85 20.70
N ILE A 767 3.75 -4.91 21.10
CA ILE A 767 2.67 -4.13 20.49
C ILE A 767 2.88 -2.64 20.70
N LEU A 768 3.20 -2.21 21.92
CA LEU A 768 3.48 -0.81 22.23
C LEU A 768 4.70 -0.29 21.45
N ASN A 769 5.73 -1.13 21.27
CA ASN A 769 6.88 -0.80 20.44
C ASN A 769 6.49 -0.68 18.96
N ALA A 770 5.63 -1.59 18.45
CA ALA A 770 5.12 -1.56 17.08
C ALA A 770 4.40 -0.24 16.75
N LEU A 771 3.61 0.30 17.68
CA LEU A 771 2.92 1.58 17.52
C LEU A 771 3.86 2.79 17.32
N ARG A 772 5.13 2.69 17.69
CA ARG A 772 6.14 3.73 17.43
C ARG A 772 6.39 3.91 15.93
N SER A 773 6.09 2.89 15.10
CA SER A 773 6.23 2.99 13.64
C SER A 773 5.31 4.04 13.02
N SER A 774 4.15 4.32 13.62
CA SER A 774 3.21 5.34 13.14
C SER A 774 3.61 6.79 13.48
N ARG A 775 4.60 6.98 14.38
CA ARG A 775 5.02 8.29 14.90
C ARG A 775 6.40 8.71 14.41
N ILE A 776 6.79 8.27 13.23
CA ILE A 776 8.11 8.59 12.67
C ILE A 776 8.09 10.03 12.14
N LYS A 777 8.84 10.90 12.80
CA LYS A 777 9.07 12.28 12.38
C LYS A 777 10.07 12.37 11.24
#